data_17588b04e672dd632edd81231a425057
#
_entry.id   17588b04e672dd632edd81231a425057
#
_cell.length_a   1.000
_cell.length_b   1.000
_cell.length_c   1.000
_cell.angle_alpha   90.00
_cell.angle_beta   90.00
_cell.angle_gamma   90.00
#
_symmetry.space_group_name_H-M   'P 1'
#
loop_
_entity.id
_entity.type
_entity.pdbx_description
1 polymer ?
#
loop_
_entity_poly.entity_id
_entity_poly.type
_entity_poly.pdbx_seq_one_letter_code
_entity_poly.pdbx_strand_id
1 'polypeptide(L)'
;MSWKLTKKLKETHLGPLANTFSRTPSASTLTGDSAKDEKASIASSAGTPAQNDNGIAASEIIATQPPAQPRPGILIVTLHEGTGFSLPEQYKNSLASSHQHNSLSQGNGFGVAGSVRPGSSQQQGMAGSYASNTRPQTSGGGGFGPVPTNHGRISSKYLPYALLDFDKLQVFVNSVAGSPENPLWAGDNTAYKFDVSRVTELAVHLYLRNPNAAPGSGRSQDIFLGVTRINPRFEEVRKYTEDPKLGKKDKEKALAEWTNKEKNLGMSGTEWVDVTYGTGKLRIGVEYIENRTRSLKIEDFDLLKVVGKGSFGKVMQVKKKDTQRIYALKTIRKAHIISRSEVAHTLAERSVLSQINNPFIVPLKFTFQSPEKLYFVLAFVNGGELFHHLQKEQRFDINRSRFYTAELLCALECLHGFNVIYRDLKPENILLDYSGHIALCDFGLCKLDMKDEDRTNTFCGTPEYLAPELLLGQGYTKTVDWWTLGVLLYEMLTGLPPFYDENTNEMYRKILSEPLHFPGPEIVPPSAKDLLTRLLNRKPDQRLGANGASEIKAHPFFHSIDWRKLLQRKYEPTFKPNVTDALDTNNFDKEFTQEAPADSYVDGPVLSQTMQQQFTGWSYNRPVAGLGDGGGSIKDPSAIGSVQDR
;
A
#
# COMPACT_ATOMS: atom_id res chain seq x y z
N MET A 1 9.43 -32.25 -1.87
CA MET A 1 8.03 -32.36 -1.35
C MET A 1 7.31 -31.08 -1.64
N SER A 2 6.06 -31.18 -2.08
CA SER A 2 5.34 -30.04 -2.66
C SER A 2 4.91 -29.05 -1.56
N TRP A 3 5.27 -27.78 -1.68
CA TRP A 3 4.81 -26.65 -0.88
C TRP A 3 3.28 -26.57 -0.65
N LYS A 4 2.50 -27.23 -1.50
CA LYS A 4 1.04 -27.39 -1.34
C LYS A 4 0.67 -28.18 -0.08
N LEU A 5 1.51 -29.13 0.36
CA LEU A 5 1.29 -29.86 1.61
C LEU A 5 1.52 -28.96 2.83
N THR A 6 2.50 -28.05 2.75
CA THR A 6 2.86 -27.12 3.83
C THR A 6 1.77 -26.08 4.06
N LYS A 7 1.11 -25.58 2.98
CA LYS A 7 -0.02 -24.65 3.09
C LYS A 7 -1.23 -25.31 3.75
N LYS A 8 -1.52 -26.57 3.40
CA LYS A 8 -2.65 -27.33 3.96
C LYS A 8 -2.45 -27.68 5.45
N LEU A 9 -1.19 -27.90 5.87
CA LEU A 9 -0.82 -28.10 7.28
C LEU A 9 -0.89 -26.78 8.10
N LYS A 10 -0.55 -25.62 7.51
CA LYS A 10 -0.69 -24.30 8.17
C LYS A 10 -2.17 -23.97 8.51
N GLU A 11 -3.12 -24.38 7.70
CA GLU A 11 -4.55 -24.11 7.91
C GLU A 11 -5.21 -25.05 8.95
N THR A 12 -4.63 -26.22 9.21
CA THR A 12 -5.18 -27.22 10.15
C THR A 12 -4.68 -27.10 11.59
N HIS A 13 -3.64 -26.32 11.87
CA HIS A 13 -3.05 -26.19 13.22
C HIS A 13 -3.47 -24.95 14.02
N LEU A 14 -4.50 -24.23 13.61
CA LEU A 14 -5.14 -23.17 14.42
C LEU A 14 -6.26 -23.75 15.30
N GLY A 15 -5.99 -24.86 16.00
CA GLY A 15 -6.81 -25.38 17.10
C GLY A 15 -6.21 -24.97 18.45
N PRO A 16 -7.01 -24.87 19.53
CA PRO A 16 -6.60 -24.22 20.79
C PRO A 16 -5.66 -25.11 21.61
N LEU A 17 -4.35 -24.89 21.50
CA LEU A 17 -3.35 -25.44 22.43
C LEU A 17 -3.05 -24.48 23.60
N ALA A 18 -4.09 -23.82 24.13
CA ALA A 18 -3.96 -22.90 25.25
C ALA A 18 -4.32 -23.51 26.61
N ASN A 19 -4.27 -24.86 26.79
CA ASN A 19 -4.63 -25.45 28.09
C ASN A 19 -3.87 -26.75 28.39
N THR A 20 -2.55 -26.70 28.56
CA THR A 20 -1.84 -27.83 29.18
C THR A 20 -0.55 -27.46 29.89
N PHE A 21 -0.52 -26.37 30.61
CA PHE A 21 0.48 -26.16 31.66
C PHE A 21 -0.16 -25.38 32.82
N SER A 22 -0.90 -26.09 33.64
CA SER A 22 -1.21 -25.63 35.00
C SER A 22 -1.32 -26.86 35.93
N ARG A 23 -0.65 -26.71 37.05
CA ARG A 23 -0.76 -27.40 38.32
C ARG A 23 0.30 -28.46 38.68
N THR A 24 1.18 -28.01 39.54
CA THR A 24 1.32 -28.68 40.83
C THR A 24 1.50 -27.64 41.96
N PRO A 25 0.87 -27.82 43.12
CA PRO A 25 0.86 -26.87 44.18
C PRO A 25 1.90 -27.24 45.26
N SER A 26 2.49 -26.23 45.89
CA SER A 26 3.05 -26.43 47.25
C SER A 26 2.85 -25.15 48.05
N ALA A 27 1.99 -25.31 49.03
CA ALA A 27 1.77 -24.37 50.09
C ALA A 27 2.94 -24.37 51.08
N SER A 28 3.36 -23.23 51.57
CA SER A 28 3.80 -23.04 52.96
C SER A 28 3.58 -21.60 53.39
N THR A 29 2.66 -21.46 54.28
CA THR A 29 2.39 -20.37 55.20
C THR A 29 3.62 -20.01 56.06
N LEU A 30 3.83 -18.72 56.32
CA LEU A 30 4.16 -18.16 57.64
C LEU A 30 4.14 -16.62 57.58
N THR A 31 3.17 -16.07 58.22
CA THR A 31 2.98 -15.03 59.22
C THR A 31 4.10 -14.01 59.45
N GLY A 32 3.69 -12.76 59.49
CA GLY A 32 3.96 -11.81 60.61
C GLY A 32 4.89 -10.65 60.31
N ASP A 33 4.33 -9.56 60.42
CA ASP A 33 4.45 -8.36 61.25
C ASP A 33 5.09 -7.10 60.64
N SER A 34 4.25 -6.14 60.60
CA SER A 34 4.21 -4.73 61.01
C SER A 34 5.51 -3.89 61.07
N ALA A 35 5.35 -2.70 60.58
CA ALA A 35 5.54 -1.36 61.17
C ALA A 35 6.61 -0.43 60.59
N LYS A 36 6.09 0.72 60.19
CA LYS A 36 6.48 2.12 60.46
C LYS A 36 7.56 2.81 59.62
N ASP A 37 7.04 3.83 58.95
CA ASP A 37 7.46 5.24 58.88
C ASP A 37 8.95 5.60 59.03
N GLU A 38 9.45 6.33 58.02
CA GLU A 38 10.05 7.64 58.35
C GLU A 38 10.21 8.49 57.04
N LYS A 39 9.69 9.72 57.20
CA LYS A 39 9.96 10.87 56.32
C LYS A 39 11.35 11.43 56.60
N ALA A 40 12.08 11.84 55.58
CA ALA A 40 13.05 12.93 55.70
C ALA A 40 13.18 13.70 54.39
N SER A 41 12.73 14.93 54.42
CA SER A 41 13.08 16.04 53.56
C SER A 41 14.45 16.62 53.94
N ILE A 42 15.20 17.21 52.98
CA ILE A 42 16.11 18.38 53.10
C ILE A 42 16.74 18.58 51.69
N ALA A 43 16.38 19.60 50.94
CA ALA A 43 16.85 20.98 50.82
C ALA A 43 18.22 21.16 50.15
N SER A 44 18.13 21.76 49.00
CA SER A 44 18.95 22.80 48.35
C SER A 44 20.43 22.95 48.67
N SER A 45 21.27 23.02 47.64
CA SER A 45 22.20 24.13 47.50
C SER A 45 22.68 24.36 46.05
N ALA A 46 22.77 25.61 45.73
CA ALA A 46 23.17 26.20 44.45
C ALA A 46 24.69 26.15 44.25
N GLY A 47 25.10 26.16 42.99
CA GLY A 47 26.48 26.41 42.60
C GLY A 47 26.64 26.54 41.10
N THR A 48 26.51 27.75 40.55
CA THR A 48 27.10 28.15 39.27
C THR A 48 28.57 28.53 39.53
N PRO A 49 29.50 28.30 38.55
CA PRO A 49 29.79 29.40 37.65
C PRO A 49 30.27 29.06 36.22
N ALA A 50 30.11 30.09 35.41
CA ALA A 50 30.97 30.60 34.34
C ALA A 50 30.75 30.10 32.90
N GLN A 51 30.32 31.09 32.14
CA GLN A 51 30.28 31.33 30.71
C GLN A 51 31.53 30.87 29.94
N ASN A 52 31.27 30.36 28.75
CA ASN A 52 32.03 30.79 27.59
C ASN A 52 31.10 30.84 26.36
N ASP A 53 31.01 32.05 25.83
CA ASP A 53 30.36 32.41 24.58
C ASP A 53 30.98 31.70 23.37
N ASN A 54 30.16 31.10 22.54
CA ASN A 54 30.30 31.18 21.08
C ASN A 54 28.91 31.12 20.46
N GLY A 55 28.45 32.28 20.05
CA GLY A 55 27.17 32.49 19.41
C GLY A 55 27.08 31.81 18.04
N ILE A 56 26.10 30.92 17.91
CA ILE A 56 25.47 30.63 16.64
C ILE A 56 24.02 31.06 16.81
N ALA A 57 23.63 32.03 16.00
CA ALA A 57 22.33 32.66 16.00
C ALA A 57 21.23 31.60 15.93
N ALA A 58 20.41 31.53 16.97
CA ALA A 58 19.12 30.87 16.95
C ALA A 58 18.21 31.64 16.01
N SER A 59 18.05 31.14 14.79
CA SER A 59 16.97 31.58 13.92
C SER A 59 15.66 31.20 14.60
N GLU A 60 14.86 32.22 14.90
CA GLU A 60 13.50 32.10 15.41
C GLU A 60 12.71 31.06 14.59
N ILE A 61 12.41 29.94 15.23
CA ILE A 61 11.42 29.00 14.72
C ILE A 61 10.07 29.70 14.90
N ILE A 62 9.63 30.38 13.86
CA ILE A 62 8.24 30.80 13.75
C ILE A 62 7.41 29.52 13.85
N ALA A 63 6.69 29.37 14.95
CA ALA A 63 5.71 28.30 15.12
C ALA A 63 4.62 28.47 14.06
N THR A 64 4.84 27.87 12.88
CA THR A 64 3.81 27.74 11.87
C THR A 64 2.71 26.86 12.44
N GLN A 65 1.50 27.38 12.51
CA GLN A 65 0.31 26.59 12.83
C GLN A 65 0.34 25.34 11.95
N PRO A 66 0.03 24.15 12.50
CA PRO A 66 -0.05 22.95 11.68
C PRO A 66 -1.02 23.20 10.53
N PRO A 67 -0.68 22.81 9.29
CA PRO A 67 -1.54 23.02 8.14
C PRO A 67 -2.94 22.48 8.45
N ALA A 68 -3.96 23.26 8.11
CA ALA A 68 -5.34 22.86 8.32
C ALA A 68 -5.56 21.50 7.65
N GLN A 69 -6.14 20.56 8.41
CA GLN A 69 -6.41 19.22 7.87
C GLN A 69 -7.40 19.34 6.71
N PRO A 70 -7.11 18.75 5.53
CA PRO A 70 -8.04 18.77 4.43
C PRO A 70 -9.33 18.06 4.84
N ARG A 71 -10.45 18.59 4.37
CA ARG A 71 -11.75 17.97 4.59
C ARG A 71 -11.95 16.80 3.62
N PRO A 72 -12.86 15.85 3.92
CA PRO A 72 -13.19 14.78 2.97
C PRO A 72 -13.60 15.35 1.62
N GLY A 73 -13.07 14.79 0.54
CA GLY A 73 -13.36 15.32 -0.78
C GLY A 73 -13.02 14.34 -1.91
N ILE A 74 -13.23 14.81 -3.10
CA ILE A 74 -12.94 14.10 -4.35
C ILE A 74 -11.92 14.93 -5.13
N LEU A 75 -10.79 14.30 -5.48
CA LEU A 75 -9.83 14.83 -6.43
C LEU A 75 -10.27 14.41 -7.84
N ILE A 76 -10.48 15.39 -8.70
CA ILE A 76 -10.82 15.20 -10.11
C ILE A 76 -9.57 15.47 -10.93
N VAL A 77 -9.21 14.51 -11.78
CA VAL A 77 -8.04 14.58 -12.66
C VAL A 77 -8.48 14.45 -14.11
N THR A 78 -7.99 15.34 -14.97
CA THR A 78 -8.21 15.31 -16.42
C THR A 78 -6.88 15.28 -17.15
N LEU A 79 -6.71 14.38 -18.12
CA LEU A 79 -5.52 14.30 -18.97
C LEU A 79 -5.83 14.88 -20.35
N HIS A 80 -5.03 15.84 -20.80
CA HIS A 80 -5.23 16.52 -22.09
C HIS A 80 -4.26 16.02 -23.16
N GLU A 81 -3.00 16.36 -23.06
CA GLU A 81 -2.00 16.09 -24.08
C GLU A 81 -0.58 15.99 -23.48
N GLY A 82 0.30 15.28 -24.18
CA GLY A 82 1.72 15.25 -23.91
C GLY A 82 2.49 15.87 -25.07
N THR A 83 3.68 16.40 -24.81
CA THR A 83 4.55 16.94 -25.86
C THR A 83 6.02 16.67 -25.54
N GLY A 84 6.78 16.31 -26.59
CA GLY A 84 8.22 16.14 -26.50
C GLY A 84 8.68 14.90 -25.71
N PHE A 85 7.89 13.83 -25.66
CA PHE A 85 8.32 12.58 -25.06
C PHE A 85 9.39 11.92 -25.90
N SER A 86 10.47 11.46 -25.28
CA SER A 86 11.52 10.73 -25.96
C SER A 86 11.43 9.23 -25.67
N LEU A 87 11.61 8.45 -26.73
CA LEU A 87 11.77 7.00 -26.58
C LEU A 87 13.22 6.68 -26.20
N PRO A 88 13.44 5.73 -25.30
CA PRO A 88 14.78 5.22 -25.02
C PRO A 88 15.44 4.71 -26.33
N GLU A 89 16.73 4.98 -26.51
CA GLU A 89 17.49 4.69 -27.75
C GLU A 89 17.31 3.25 -28.24
N GLN A 90 17.29 2.29 -27.32
CA GLN A 90 17.15 0.85 -27.61
C GLN A 90 15.83 0.49 -28.30
N TYR A 91 14.80 1.34 -28.21
CA TYR A 91 13.49 1.09 -28.81
C TYR A 91 13.19 1.93 -30.06
N LYS A 92 14.02 2.93 -30.38
CA LYS A 92 13.82 3.80 -31.55
C LYS A 92 13.77 3.02 -32.87
N ASN A 93 14.66 2.05 -33.05
CA ASN A 93 14.76 1.25 -34.27
C ASN A 93 13.63 0.23 -34.41
N SER A 94 13.17 -0.38 -33.31
CA SER A 94 12.09 -1.38 -33.35
C SER A 94 10.71 -0.75 -33.64
N LEU A 95 10.52 0.52 -33.27
CA LEU A 95 9.30 1.26 -33.60
C LEU A 95 9.34 1.89 -35.00
N ALA A 96 10.53 2.31 -35.48
CA ALA A 96 10.70 2.82 -36.83
C ALA A 96 10.39 1.76 -37.92
N SER A 97 10.77 0.51 -37.68
CA SER A 97 10.49 -0.60 -38.60
C SER A 97 8.98 -0.91 -38.72
N SER A 98 8.20 -0.65 -37.69
CA SER A 98 6.73 -0.85 -37.72
C SER A 98 5.98 0.23 -38.50
N HIS A 99 6.56 1.41 -38.68
CA HIS A 99 6.00 2.48 -39.51
C HIS A 99 6.21 2.26 -41.01
N GLN A 100 7.26 1.54 -41.42
CA GLN A 100 7.53 1.26 -42.82
C GLN A 100 6.62 0.20 -43.42
N HIS A 101 6.08 -0.72 -42.63
CA HIS A 101 5.14 -1.73 -43.17
C HIS A 101 3.73 -1.20 -43.48
N ASN A 102 3.35 -0.03 -42.97
CA ASN A 102 2.04 0.58 -43.23
C ASN A 102 2.05 1.62 -44.38
N SER A 103 3.22 2.01 -44.89
CA SER A 103 3.32 2.98 -45.99
C SER A 103 3.45 2.36 -47.41
N LEU A 104 3.59 1.03 -47.50
CA LEU A 104 3.78 0.32 -48.79
C LEU A 104 2.49 -0.25 -49.39
N SER A 105 1.30 0.08 -48.88
CA SER A 105 0.03 -0.36 -49.48
C SER A 105 -0.78 0.75 -50.18
N GLN A 106 -0.15 1.90 -50.50
CA GLN A 106 -0.74 2.88 -51.41
C GLN A 106 0.25 3.22 -52.52
N GLY A 107 0.25 2.40 -53.57
CA GLY A 107 1.01 2.64 -54.77
C GLY A 107 0.33 1.96 -55.96
N ASN A 108 -0.43 2.72 -56.69
CA ASN A 108 -0.84 2.62 -58.10
C ASN A 108 -0.46 1.36 -58.89
N GLY A 109 -1.43 0.75 -59.51
CA GLY A 109 -1.21 -0.23 -60.57
C GLY A 109 -2.39 -0.40 -61.49
N PHE A 110 -2.45 0.38 -62.55
CA PHE A 110 -3.20 0.06 -63.76
C PHE A 110 -2.57 -1.13 -64.47
N GLY A 111 -3.40 -2.04 -65.06
CA GLY A 111 -2.90 -2.95 -66.06
C GLY A 111 -3.58 -4.34 -66.18
N VAL A 112 -4.69 -4.42 -66.85
CA VAL A 112 -5.09 -5.30 -67.98
C VAL A 112 -4.82 -6.84 -67.94
N ALA A 113 -5.94 -7.55 -67.92
CA ALA A 113 -6.32 -8.75 -68.67
C ALA A 113 -5.41 -9.99 -68.80
N GLY A 114 -6.01 -11.15 -68.51
CA GLY A 114 -5.50 -12.45 -68.98
C GLY A 114 -6.18 -13.63 -68.28
N SER A 115 -7.20 -14.15 -68.96
CA SER A 115 -7.96 -15.39 -68.76
C SER A 115 -7.10 -16.63 -68.46
N VAL A 116 -7.60 -17.57 -67.66
CA VAL A 116 -7.97 -18.96 -68.06
C VAL A 116 -8.35 -19.75 -66.78
N ARG A 117 -9.55 -20.30 -66.75
CA ARG A 117 -10.00 -21.49 -65.99
C ARG A 117 -9.65 -22.74 -66.80
N PRO A 118 -9.81 -24.02 -66.37
CA PRO A 118 -10.72 -24.59 -65.37
C PRO A 118 -10.19 -25.86 -64.65
N GLY A 119 -11.07 -26.44 -63.79
CA GLY A 119 -11.02 -27.86 -63.39
C GLY A 119 -11.35 -28.10 -61.95
N SER A 120 -12.51 -28.24 -61.54
CA SER A 120 -13.49 -29.32 -61.23
C SER A 120 -12.97 -30.40 -60.22
N SER A 121 -13.64 -30.59 -59.09
CA SER A 121 -14.55 -31.70 -58.73
C SER A 121 -14.87 -31.57 -57.21
N GLN A 122 -16.09 -31.39 -56.84
CA GLN A 122 -17.15 -32.29 -56.40
C GLN A 122 -16.72 -33.21 -55.23
N GLN A 123 -17.35 -33.07 -54.03
CA GLN A 123 -18.57 -33.75 -53.55
C GLN A 123 -18.89 -33.29 -52.12
N GLN A 124 -20.03 -32.73 -51.86
CA GLN A 124 -21.27 -33.28 -51.27
C GLN A 124 -21.15 -33.75 -49.78
N GLY A 125 -22.04 -33.14 -48.98
CA GLY A 125 -22.56 -33.76 -47.78
C GLY A 125 -23.19 -32.81 -46.77
N MET A 126 -24.47 -32.49 -46.96
CA MET A 126 -25.60 -32.31 -46.02
C MET A 126 -25.39 -31.55 -44.68
N ALA A 127 -25.99 -30.38 -44.53
CA ALA A 127 -27.33 -30.07 -43.98
C ALA A 127 -27.43 -30.12 -42.44
N GLY A 128 -27.78 -28.99 -41.89
CA GLY A 128 -28.21 -28.80 -40.49
C GLY A 128 -28.44 -27.34 -40.20
N SER A 129 -29.60 -26.84 -40.61
CA SER A 129 -30.16 -25.55 -40.19
C SER A 129 -30.48 -25.57 -38.69
N TYR A 130 -30.32 -24.42 -37.99
CA TYR A 130 -31.34 -23.83 -37.15
C TYR A 130 -30.88 -22.46 -36.64
N ALA A 131 -31.64 -21.45 -37.04
CA ALA A 131 -32.36 -20.47 -36.24
C ALA A 131 -31.57 -19.36 -35.55
N SER A 132 -31.75 -18.21 -36.11
CA SER A 132 -31.80 -16.87 -35.55
C SER A 132 -32.17 -16.81 -34.05
N ASN A 133 -31.42 -16.00 -33.30
CA ASN A 133 -32.00 -15.34 -32.12
C ASN A 133 -31.60 -13.87 -32.08
N THR A 134 -32.61 -13.09 -32.21
CA THR A 134 -32.78 -11.66 -32.06
C THR A 134 -32.26 -11.16 -30.71
N ARG A 135 -31.48 -10.08 -30.76
CA ARG A 135 -31.20 -9.20 -29.63
C ARG A 135 -32.49 -8.50 -29.15
N PRO A 136 -32.74 -8.35 -27.86
CA PRO A 136 -33.66 -7.34 -27.37
C PRO A 136 -32.93 -5.99 -27.29
N GLN A 137 -33.46 -5.01 -27.99
CA GLN A 137 -33.25 -3.59 -27.68
C GLN A 137 -33.97 -3.27 -26.38
N THR A 138 -33.26 -2.75 -25.38
CA THR A 138 -33.86 -1.98 -24.29
C THR A 138 -33.38 -0.55 -24.37
N SER A 139 -34.35 0.30 -24.67
CA SER A 139 -34.26 1.75 -24.62
C SER A 139 -34.28 2.25 -23.17
N GLY A 140 -33.49 3.28 -22.88
CA GLY A 140 -33.84 4.31 -21.93
C GLY A 140 -33.03 4.34 -20.63
N GLY A 141 -32.31 5.43 -20.41
CA GLY A 141 -31.84 5.88 -19.10
C GLY A 141 -30.44 6.47 -19.16
N GLY A 142 -30.33 7.80 -19.10
CA GLY A 142 -29.09 8.57 -19.14
C GLY A 142 -28.04 8.09 -18.14
N GLY A 143 -27.02 7.46 -18.64
CA GLY A 143 -25.80 7.10 -17.93
C GLY A 143 -24.64 7.53 -18.81
N PHE A 144 -23.62 8.09 -18.22
CA PHE A 144 -22.37 8.40 -18.86
C PHE A 144 -21.90 7.19 -19.69
N GLY A 145 -21.94 7.34 -21.02
CA GLY A 145 -21.61 6.28 -21.94
C GLY A 145 -20.17 5.78 -21.77
N PRO A 146 -19.91 4.53 -22.13
CA PRO A 146 -18.53 4.06 -22.24
C PRO A 146 -17.80 4.96 -23.24
N VAL A 147 -16.55 5.32 -22.91
CA VAL A 147 -15.65 6.03 -23.81
C VAL A 147 -15.77 5.37 -25.18
N PRO A 148 -16.06 6.10 -26.26
CA PRO A 148 -16.15 5.50 -27.59
C PRO A 148 -14.80 4.86 -27.90
N THR A 149 -14.73 3.55 -27.94
CA THR A 149 -13.62 2.82 -28.53
C THR A 149 -13.71 3.04 -30.01
N ASN A 150 -13.13 4.13 -30.51
CA ASN A 150 -13.06 4.41 -31.92
C ASN A 150 -12.05 3.44 -32.54
N HIS A 151 -12.53 2.27 -32.98
CA HIS A 151 -11.76 1.28 -33.72
C HIS A 151 -11.51 1.74 -35.18
N GLY A 152 -11.09 2.98 -35.32
CA GLY A 152 -10.70 3.60 -36.58
C GLY A 152 -9.20 3.61 -36.78
N ARG A 153 -8.62 2.56 -37.30
CA ARG A 153 -7.47 2.49 -38.22
C ARG A 153 -6.11 3.13 -37.88
N ILE A 154 -5.81 3.54 -36.69
CA ILE A 154 -4.40 3.64 -36.28
C ILE A 154 -4.29 2.73 -35.07
N SER A 155 -3.46 1.72 -35.19
CA SER A 155 -3.25 0.74 -34.14
C SER A 155 -2.88 1.47 -32.84
N SER A 156 -3.83 1.60 -31.92
CA SER A 156 -3.62 2.14 -30.56
C SER A 156 -2.49 1.41 -29.79
N LYS A 157 -1.94 0.38 -30.42
CA LYS A 157 -0.85 -0.47 -29.96
C LYS A 157 0.46 0.27 -29.76
N TYR A 158 0.63 1.45 -30.36
CA TYR A 158 1.87 2.24 -30.32
C TYR A 158 1.68 3.64 -29.72
N LEU A 159 0.52 3.90 -29.12
CA LEU A 159 0.31 5.15 -28.42
C LEU A 159 0.65 4.99 -26.93
N PRO A 160 1.22 6.03 -26.29
CA PRO A 160 1.46 6.02 -24.86
C PRO A 160 0.17 5.88 -24.05
N TYR A 161 0.27 5.30 -22.88
CA TYR A 161 -0.77 5.38 -21.88
C TYR A 161 -0.22 5.99 -20.58
N ALA A 162 -1.10 6.60 -19.82
CA ALA A 162 -0.80 7.13 -18.52
C ALA A 162 -1.36 6.20 -17.43
N LEU A 163 -0.63 6.07 -16.35
CA LEU A 163 -1.10 5.44 -15.13
C LEU A 163 -1.17 6.51 -14.05
N LEU A 164 -2.38 6.90 -13.70
CA LEU A 164 -2.66 7.77 -12.57
C LEU A 164 -2.56 6.94 -11.29
N ASP A 165 -1.68 7.32 -10.38
CA ASP A 165 -1.55 6.72 -9.04
C ASP A 165 -1.74 7.82 -8.00
N PHE A 166 -2.86 7.76 -7.29
CA PHE A 166 -3.17 8.65 -6.18
C PHE A 166 -3.42 7.81 -4.93
N ASP A 167 -2.49 7.85 -3.98
CA ASP A 167 -2.59 7.11 -2.72
C ASP A 167 -2.89 5.61 -2.92
N LYS A 168 -2.15 4.98 -3.84
CA LYS A 168 -2.30 3.58 -4.31
C LYS A 168 -3.64 3.27 -4.99
N LEU A 169 -4.46 4.28 -5.31
CA LEU A 169 -5.59 4.13 -6.22
C LEU A 169 -5.13 4.38 -7.65
N GLN A 170 -5.30 3.39 -8.52
CA GLN A 170 -4.69 3.36 -9.84
C GLN A 170 -5.70 3.40 -10.96
N VAL A 171 -5.40 4.16 -12.01
CA VAL A 171 -6.21 4.21 -13.22
C VAL A 171 -5.30 4.20 -14.45
N PHE A 172 -5.48 3.20 -15.30
CA PHE A 172 -4.82 3.12 -16.59
C PHE A 172 -5.62 3.89 -17.65
N VAL A 173 -4.99 4.88 -18.26
CA VAL A 173 -5.62 5.78 -19.23
C VAL A 173 -4.89 5.72 -20.55
N ASN A 174 -5.50 5.09 -21.57
CA ASN A 174 -4.92 5.05 -22.90
C ASN A 174 -5.11 6.41 -23.58
N SER A 175 -4.10 6.88 -24.33
CA SER A 175 -4.27 8.00 -25.25
C SER A 175 -5.22 7.63 -26.38
N VAL A 176 -5.95 8.63 -26.88
CA VAL A 176 -6.99 8.43 -27.92
C VAL A 176 -6.48 8.79 -29.31
N ALA A 177 -5.43 9.61 -29.41
CA ALA A 177 -4.84 10.07 -30.66
C ALA A 177 -3.40 10.58 -30.45
N GLY A 178 -2.80 11.14 -31.49
CA GLY A 178 -1.46 11.73 -31.46
C GLY A 178 -0.37 10.78 -31.95
N SER A 179 0.86 11.03 -31.50
CA SER A 179 2.04 10.20 -31.76
C SER A 179 2.67 9.73 -30.45
N PRO A 180 3.64 8.81 -30.49
CA PRO A 180 4.37 8.42 -29.29
C PRO A 180 5.02 9.59 -28.54
N GLU A 181 5.49 10.59 -29.27
CA GLU A 181 6.14 11.79 -28.70
C GLU A 181 5.14 12.86 -28.26
N ASN A 182 3.95 12.88 -28.89
CA ASN A 182 2.90 13.88 -28.66
C ASN A 182 1.52 13.21 -28.58
N PRO A 183 1.24 12.43 -27.53
CA PRO A 183 -0.04 11.76 -27.34
C PRO A 183 -1.15 12.73 -26.95
N LEU A 184 -2.38 12.40 -27.34
CA LEU A 184 -3.60 13.11 -26.94
C LEU A 184 -4.50 12.19 -26.13
N TRP A 185 -5.03 12.69 -25.04
CA TRP A 185 -6.04 12.05 -24.19
C TRP A 185 -7.41 12.70 -24.38
N ALA A 186 -8.42 12.17 -23.70
CA ALA A 186 -9.80 12.65 -23.85
C ALA A 186 -10.06 14.08 -23.31
N GLY A 187 -9.12 14.64 -22.52
CA GLY A 187 -9.23 15.97 -21.91
C GLY A 187 -10.47 16.10 -21.03
N ASP A 188 -11.18 17.21 -21.15
CA ASP A 188 -12.37 17.52 -20.35
C ASP A 188 -13.55 16.55 -20.59
N ASN A 189 -13.49 15.73 -21.65
CA ASN A 189 -14.50 14.71 -21.93
C ASN A 189 -14.45 13.52 -20.95
N THR A 190 -13.37 13.38 -20.16
CA THR A 190 -13.21 12.27 -19.21
C THR A 190 -12.54 12.75 -17.93
N ALA A 191 -13.27 12.68 -16.81
CA ALA A 191 -12.78 13.00 -15.50
C ALA A 191 -12.53 11.74 -14.67
N TYR A 192 -11.35 11.64 -14.07
CA TYR A 192 -10.95 10.54 -13.18
C TYR A 192 -11.07 11.01 -11.74
N LYS A 193 -12.03 10.46 -10.99
CA LYS A 193 -12.35 10.84 -9.62
C LYS A 193 -11.61 9.94 -8.64
N PHE A 194 -10.97 10.54 -7.63
CA PHE A 194 -10.29 9.84 -6.54
C PHE A 194 -10.82 10.34 -5.20
N ASP A 195 -11.14 9.41 -4.31
CA ASP A 195 -11.48 9.76 -2.93
C ASP A 195 -10.22 10.24 -2.19
N VAL A 196 -10.29 11.39 -1.56
CA VAL A 196 -9.20 11.97 -0.78
C VAL A 196 -9.33 11.50 0.67
N SER A 197 -8.50 10.57 1.08
CA SER A 197 -8.41 10.09 2.47
C SER A 197 -7.25 10.69 3.25
N ARG A 198 -6.23 11.21 2.55
CA ARG A 198 -5.07 11.91 3.12
C ARG A 198 -4.39 12.79 2.08
N VAL A 199 -3.58 13.74 2.56
CA VAL A 199 -2.77 14.59 1.68
C VAL A 199 -1.62 13.76 1.13
N THR A 200 -1.56 13.63 -0.19
CA THR A 200 -0.47 12.95 -0.89
C THR A 200 -0.33 13.50 -2.31
N GLU A 201 0.81 13.25 -2.94
CA GLU A 201 1.01 13.62 -4.33
C GLU A 201 0.24 12.70 -5.29
N LEU A 202 -0.13 13.24 -6.45
CA LEU A 202 -0.59 12.50 -7.61
C LEU A 202 0.61 12.18 -8.48
N ALA A 203 0.90 10.90 -8.73
CA ALA A 203 1.90 10.47 -9.68
C ALA A 203 1.22 10.04 -10.99
N VAL A 204 1.76 10.52 -12.11
CA VAL A 204 1.32 10.13 -13.47
C VAL A 204 2.50 9.47 -14.17
N HIS A 205 2.50 8.14 -14.19
CA HIS A 205 3.52 7.35 -14.88
C HIS A 205 3.14 7.20 -16.34
N LEU A 206 4.08 7.45 -17.23
CA LEU A 206 3.89 7.38 -18.68
C LEU A 206 4.58 6.14 -19.23
N TYR A 207 3.86 5.36 -20.01
CA TYR A 207 4.34 4.11 -20.59
C TYR A 207 3.96 3.98 -22.05
N LEU A 208 4.74 3.20 -22.78
CA LEU A 208 4.41 2.71 -24.12
C LEU A 208 4.40 1.19 -24.10
N ARG A 209 3.44 0.59 -24.79
CA ARG A 209 3.43 -0.88 -24.96
C ARG A 209 4.70 -1.35 -25.64
N ASN A 210 5.37 -2.32 -25.07
CA ASN A 210 6.56 -2.92 -25.66
C ASN A 210 6.13 -3.90 -26.77
N PRO A 211 6.44 -3.63 -28.07
CA PRO A 211 6.08 -4.51 -29.17
C PRO A 211 6.76 -5.88 -29.10
N ASN A 212 7.90 -5.96 -28.41
CA ASN A 212 8.72 -7.17 -28.24
C ASN A 212 8.47 -7.88 -26.90
N ALA A 213 7.42 -7.47 -26.17
CA ALA A 213 7.08 -8.09 -24.89
C ALA A 213 6.70 -9.56 -25.06
N ALA A 214 7.17 -10.41 -24.16
CA ALA A 214 6.83 -11.83 -24.16
C ALA A 214 5.32 -12.03 -24.03
N PRO A 215 4.72 -13.01 -24.73
CA PRO A 215 3.32 -13.36 -24.56
C PRO A 215 2.98 -13.63 -23.10
N GLY A 216 1.92 -13.00 -22.58
CA GLY A 216 1.51 -13.16 -21.19
C GLY A 216 2.26 -12.29 -20.17
N SER A 217 3.20 -11.43 -20.58
CA SER A 217 3.92 -10.52 -19.70
C SER A 217 3.06 -9.36 -19.16
N GLY A 218 1.84 -9.21 -19.66
CA GLY A 218 0.94 -8.10 -19.29
C GLY A 218 1.57 -6.74 -19.58
N ARG A 219 1.72 -5.91 -18.56
CA ARG A 219 2.36 -4.59 -18.63
C ARG A 219 3.76 -4.54 -18.01
N SER A 220 4.24 -5.66 -17.46
CA SER A 220 5.52 -5.71 -16.74
C SER A 220 6.73 -5.36 -17.61
N GLN A 221 6.63 -5.55 -18.93
CA GLN A 221 7.67 -5.26 -19.91
C GLN A 221 7.41 -3.98 -20.71
N ASP A 222 6.39 -3.18 -20.37
CA ASP A 222 6.11 -1.93 -21.05
C ASP A 222 7.24 -0.91 -20.85
N ILE A 223 7.44 -0.07 -21.88
CA ILE A 223 8.53 0.90 -21.93
C ILE A 223 8.15 2.11 -21.08
N PHE A 224 8.92 2.38 -20.03
CA PHE A 224 8.74 3.56 -19.20
C PHE A 224 9.26 4.82 -19.94
N LEU A 225 8.41 5.85 -20.02
CA LEU A 225 8.72 7.12 -20.68
C LEU A 225 9.01 8.24 -19.69
N GLY A 226 8.62 8.09 -18.43
CA GLY A 226 8.82 9.07 -17.40
C GLY A 226 7.65 9.18 -16.43
N VAL A 227 7.76 10.08 -15.46
CA VAL A 227 6.73 10.33 -14.45
C VAL A 227 6.58 11.82 -14.19
N THR A 228 5.35 12.27 -14.04
CA THR A 228 5.00 13.60 -13.55
C THR A 228 4.44 13.47 -12.15
N ARG A 229 4.93 14.29 -11.20
CA ARG A 229 4.48 14.30 -9.80
C ARG A 229 3.88 15.66 -9.48
N ILE A 230 2.68 15.65 -8.95
CA ILE A 230 1.86 16.84 -8.71
C ILE A 230 1.41 16.79 -7.25
N ASN A 231 1.59 17.92 -6.56
CA ASN A 231 0.96 18.12 -5.26
C ASN A 231 -0.40 18.81 -5.49
N PRO A 232 -1.52 18.11 -5.39
CA PRO A 232 -2.82 18.72 -5.57
C PRO A 232 -3.11 19.70 -4.43
N ARG A 233 -3.83 20.76 -4.75
CA ARG A 233 -4.34 21.67 -3.74
C ARG A 233 -5.62 21.08 -3.13
N PHE A 234 -5.65 20.93 -1.82
CA PHE A 234 -6.80 20.38 -1.07
C PHE A 234 -7.57 21.48 -0.30
N GLU A 235 -7.37 22.73 -0.65
CA GLU A 235 -8.10 23.86 -0.10
C GLU A 235 -8.84 24.60 -1.21
N GLU A 236 -9.96 25.19 -0.88
CA GLU A 236 -10.67 26.05 -1.83
C GLU A 236 -9.79 27.21 -2.30
N VAL A 237 -9.89 27.54 -3.58
CA VAL A 237 -9.18 28.69 -4.16
C VAL A 237 -9.79 29.96 -3.60
N ARG A 238 -9.05 30.63 -2.73
CA ARG A 238 -9.49 31.93 -2.19
C ARG A 238 -9.26 33.00 -3.25
N LYS A 239 -10.24 33.88 -3.44
CA LYS A 239 -10.04 35.06 -4.27
C LYS A 239 -9.24 36.09 -3.48
N TYR A 240 -8.23 36.68 -4.13
CA TYR A 240 -7.51 37.80 -3.54
C TYR A 240 -8.47 38.97 -3.30
N THR A 241 -8.52 39.45 -2.07
CA THR A 241 -9.30 40.63 -1.71
C THR A 241 -8.31 41.75 -1.46
N GLU A 242 -8.31 42.72 -2.34
CA GLU A 242 -7.44 43.89 -2.26
C GLU A 242 -7.85 44.76 -1.06
N ASP A 243 -6.89 45.08 -0.18
CA ASP A 243 -7.14 46.04 0.91
C ASP A 243 -7.14 47.45 0.32
N PRO A 244 -8.27 48.19 0.34
CA PRO A 244 -8.38 49.52 -0.24
C PRO A 244 -7.51 50.57 0.46
N LYS A 245 -7.01 50.30 1.67
CA LYS A 245 -6.19 51.22 2.47
C LYS A 245 -4.70 51.18 2.13
N LEU A 246 -4.22 50.19 1.39
CA LEU A 246 -2.82 50.07 1.03
C LEU A 246 -2.42 50.95 -0.17
N GLY A 247 -1.22 51.52 -0.13
CA GLY A 247 -0.62 52.21 -1.24
C GLY A 247 -0.30 51.27 -2.42
N LYS A 248 -0.15 51.82 -3.64
CA LYS A 248 0.03 51.03 -4.87
C LYS A 248 1.18 50.02 -4.79
N LYS A 249 2.34 50.41 -4.24
CA LYS A 249 3.51 49.52 -4.06
C LYS A 249 3.24 48.42 -3.03
N ASP A 250 2.53 48.75 -1.95
CA ASP A 250 2.20 47.77 -0.90
C ASP A 250 1.14 46.76 -1.38
N LYS A 251 0.22 47.19 -2.26
CA LYS A 251 -0.74 46.34 -2.94
C LYS A 251 -0.05 45.33 -3.87
N GLU A 252 0.93 45.79 -4.68
CA GLU A 252 1.73 44.92 -5.55
C GLU A 252 2.52 43.89 -4.74
N LYS A 253 3.12 44.33 -3.61
CA LYS A 253 3.84 43.42 -2.69
C LYS A 253 2.92 42.42 -2.05
N ALA A 254 1.77 42.84 -1.52
CA ALA A 254 0.76 41.96 -0.91
C ALA A 254 0.20 40.94 -1.91
N LEU A 255 -0.04 41.36 -3.16
CA LEU A 255 -0.45 40.48 -4.24
C LEU A 255 0.63 39.45 -4.58
N ALA A 256 1.90 39.86 -4.64
CA ALA A 256 3.02 38.94 -4.90
C ALA A 256 3.21 37.93 -3.76
N GLU A 257 3.13 38.36 -2.50
CA GLU A 257 3.19 37.50 -1.33
C GLU A 257 2.00 36.51 -1.29
N TRP A 258 0.80 37.02 -1.57
CA TRP A 258 -0.39 36.19 -1.68
C TRP A 258 -0.25 35.15 -2.79
N THR A 259 0.21 35.55 -3.99
CA THR A 259 0.42 34.66 -5.13
C THR A 259 1.46 33.58 -4.82
N ASN A 260 2.55 33.94 -4.13
CA ASN A 260 3.56 32.97 -3.69
C ASN A 260 3.00 32.00 -2.65
N LYS A 261 2.20 32.49 -1.71
CA LYS A 261 1.52 31.66 -0.70
C LYS A 261 0.54 30.67 -1.37
N GLU A 262 -0.22 31.16 -2.36
CA GLU A 262 -1.18 30.34 -3.12
C GLU A 262 -0.48 29.24 -3.94
N LYS A 263 0.66 29.55 -4.59
CA LYS A 263 1.47 28.55 -5.33
C LYS A 263 1.98 27.43 -4.42
N ASN A 264 2.30 27.73 -3.16
CA ASN A 264 2.80 26.74 -2.20
C ASN A 264 1.71 25.81 -1.67
N LEU A 265 0.41 26.12 -1.89
CA LEU A 265 -0.71 25.27 -1.48
C LEU A 265 -0.95 24.09 -2.42
N GLY A 266 -0.25 24.03 -3.54
CA GLY A 266 -0.38 22.99 -4.54
C GLY A 266 -1.12 23.41 -5.81
N MET A 267 -1.18 22.48 -6.76
CA MET A 267 -1.76 22.70 -8.09
C MET A 267 -3.29 22.61 -8.05
N SER A 268 -3.95 23.57 -8.69
CA SER A 268 -5.39 23.56 -8.98
C SER A 268 -5.63 24.20 -10.36
N GLY A 269 -6.46 23.57 -11.18
CA GLY A 269 -6.67 23.97 -12.57
C GLY A 269 -5.85 23.14 -13.55
N THR A 270 -5.71 23.63 -14.79
CA THR A 270 -5.02 22.92 -15.88
C THR A 270 -3.69 23.58 -16.20
N GLU A 271 -2.60 22.84 -16.09
CA GLU A 271 -1.24 23.33 -16.29
C GLU A 271 -0.38 22.34 -17.09
N TRP A 272 0.72 22.83 -17.65
CA TRP A 272 1.80 22.04 -18.20
C TRP A 272 2.81 21.69 -17.11
N VAL A 273 3.04 20.39 -16.90
CA VAL A 273 3.96 19.88 -15.88
C VAL A 273 5.09 19.09 -16.55
N ASP A 274 6.32 19.30 -16.10
CA ASP A 274 7.50 18.64 -16.63
C ASP A 274 7.49 17.12 -16.31
N VAL A 275 7.97 16.31 -17.26
CA VAL A 275 8.17 14.88 -17.07
C VAL A 275 9.58 14.65 -16.54
N THR A 276 9.67 13.98 -15.40
CA THR A 276 10.92 13.55 -14.77
C THR A 276 11.26 12.11 -15.17
N TYR A 277 12.55 11.76 -15.16
CA TYR A 277 13.07 10.47 -15.65
C TYR A 277 12.71 10.16 -17.10
N GLY A 278 12.37 11.16 -17.86
CA GLY A 278 12.05 11.19 -19.26
C GLY A 278 12.21 12.60 -19.79
N THR A 279 11.58 12.91 -20.91
CA THR A 279 11.58 14.25 -21.52
C THR A 279 10.17 14.71 -21.82
N GLY A 280 10.03 16.02 -22.03
CA GLY A 280 8.76 16.62 -22.44
C GLY A 280 7.89 17.08 -21.28
N LYS A 281 6.64 17.39 -21.60
CA LYS A 281 5.65 17.95 -20.66
C LYS A 281 4.31 17.27 -20.84
N LEU A 282 3.53 17.22 -19.76
CA LEU A 282 2.17 16.72 -19.72
C LEU A 282 1.21 17.87 -19.35
N ARG A 283 0.16 18.07 -20.15
CA ARG A 283 -0.94 18.99 -19.81
C ARG A 283 -2.01 18.21 -19.04
N ILE A 284 -2.22 18.61 -17.80
CA ILE A 284 -3.09 17.93 -16.86
C ILE A 284 -3.93 18.93 -16.07
N GLY A 285 -5.20 18.59 -15.85
CA GLY A 285 -6.10 19.34 -14.98
C GLY A 285 -6.29 18.62 -13.66
N VAL A 286 -6.29 19.38 -12.57
CA VAL A 286 -6.48 18.88 -11.20
C VAL A 286 -7.44 19.82 -10.47
N GLU A 287 -8.51 19.26 -9.89
CA GLU A 287 -9.51 19.99 -9.12
C GLU A 287 -9.89 19.19 -7.87
N TYR A 288 -9.92 19.85 -6.72
CA TYR A 288 -10.42 19.25 -5.49
C TYR A 288 -11.80 19.82 -5.14
N ILE A 289 -12.74 18.93 -4.88
CA ILE A 289 -14.11 19.28 -4.46
C ILE A 289 -14.34 18.69 -3.07
N GLU A 290 -14.61 19.56 -2.09
CA GLU A 290 -15.04 19.11 -0.76
C GLU A 290 -16.36 18.35 -0.86
N ASN A 291 -16.39 17.14 -0.31
CA ASN A 291 -17.61 16.32 -0.26
C ASN A 291 -18.05 16.14 1.19
N ARG A 292 -19.15 16.77 1.58
CA ARG A 292 -19.77 16.61 2.90
C ARG A 292 -20.51 15.28 2.93
N THR A 293 -19.81 14.24 3.25
CA THR A 293 -20.24 12.87 3.00
C THR A 293 -21.34 12.38 3.91
N ARG A 294 -22.30 11.73 3.29
CA ARG A 294 -23.20 10.70 3.81
C ARG A 294 -22.38 9.53 4.37
N SER A 295 -22.79 8.92 5.48
CA SER A 295 -22.18 7.70 5.99
C SER A 295 -22.21 6.61 4.93
N LEU A 296 -21.06 5.99 4.66
CA LEU A 296 -20.93 4.89 3.70
C LEU A 296 -21.68 3.65 4.18
N LYS A 297 -22.19 2.88 3.22
CA LYS A 297 -22.86 1.61 3.39
C LYS A 297 -22.32 0.60 2.38
N ILE A 298 -22.61 -0.68 2.60
CA ILE A 298 -22.18 -1.74 1.69
C ILE A 298 -22.78 -1.58 0.28
N GLU A 299 -24.01 -1.02 0.20
CA GLU A 299 -24.72 -0.76 -1.06
C GLU A 299 -24.03 0.31 -1.95
N ASP A 300 -23.11 1.11 -1.38
CA ASP A 300 -22.33 2.09 -2.14
C ASP A 300 -21.21 1.43 -2.96
N PHE A 301 -21.04 0.11 -2.82
CA PHE A 301 -20.01 -0.68 -3.49
C PHE A 301 -20.61 -1.80 -4.34
N ASP A 302 -20.04 -2.04 -5.51
CA ASP A 302 -20.24 -3.24 -6.29
C ASP A 302 -19.20 -4.27 -5.85
N LEU A 303 -19.65 -5.45 -5.38
CA LEU A 303 -18.77 -6.55 -4.97
C LEU A 303 -18.31 -7.29 -6.23
N LEU A 304 -17.00 -7.42 -6.45
CA LEU A 304 -16.45 -7.95 -7.71
C LEU A 304 -15.90 -9.36 -7.56
N LYS A 305 -14.98 -9.58 -6.61
CA LYS A 305 -14.32 -10.87 -6.38
C LYS A 305 -13.89 -11.02 -4.93
N VAL A 306 -13.86 -12.24 -4.44
CA VAL A 306 -13.15 -12.57 -3.19
C VAL A 306 -11.66 -12.67 -3.51
N VAL A 307 -10.81 -12.00 -2.75
CA VAL A 307 -9.34 -11.98 -2.96
C VAL A 307 -8.57 -12.59 -1.78
N GLY A 308 -9.25 -12.84 -0.66
CA GLY A 308 -8.66 -13.49 0.49
C GLY A 308 -9.69 -13.80 1.57
N LYS A 309 -9.32 -14.71 2.46
CA LYS A 309 -10.07 -15.07 3.67
C LYS A 309 -9.11 -15.09 4.85
N GLY A 310 -9.50 -14.45 5.92
CA GLY A 310 -8.78 -14.49 7.19
C GLY A 310 -9.65 -15.15 8.29
N SER A 311 -9.06 -15.33 9.47
CA SER A 311 -9.74 -15.89 10.63
C SER A 311 -10.97 -15.11 11.08
N PHE A 312 -11.06 -13.83 10.73
CA PHE A 312 -12.13 -12.93 11.16
C PHE A 312 -13.15 -12.59 10.07
N GLY A 313 -12.86 -12.90 8.79
CA GLY A 313 -13.78 -12.56 7.70
C GLY A 313 -13.16 -12.69 6.31
N LYS A 314 -13.80 -12.02 5.35
CA LYS A 314 -13.41 -12.04 3.94
C LYS A 314 -12.82 -10.71 3.51
N VAL A 315 -11.91 -10.77 2.54
CA VAL A 315 -11.42 -9.60 1.81
C VAL A 315 -11.93 -9.71 0.37
N MET A 316 -12.61 -8.68 -0.10
CA MET A 316 -13.20 -8.62 -1.43
C MET A 316 -12.65 -7.45 -2.22
N GLN A 317 -12.41 -7.65 -3.49
CA GLN A 317 -12.26 -6.56 -4.45
C GLN A 317 -13.63 -5.95 -4.69
N VAL A 318 -13.72 -4.64 -4.52
CA VAL A 318 -14.97 -3.88 -4.69
C VAL A 318 -14.74 -2.63 -5.52
N LYS A 319 -15.82 -2.15 -6.17
CA LYS A 319 -15.82 -0.89 -6.91
C LYS A 319 -16.80 0.09 -6.25
N LYS A 320 -16.31 1.25 -5.84
CA LYS A 320 -17.15 2.31 -5.28
C LYS A 320 -17.96 2.98 -6.39
N LYS A 321 -19.28 3.09 -6.22
CA LYS A 321 -20.21 3.47 -7.30
C LYS A 321 -20.06 4.89 -7.80
N ASP A 322 -19.74 5.86 -6.93
CA ASP A 322 -19.64 7.29 -7.27
C ASP A 322 -18.33 7.65 -7.98
N THR A 323 -17.20 7.12 -7.47
CA THR A 323 -15.87 7.40 -8.02
C THR A 323 -15.38 6.36 -9.02
N GLN A 324 -16.02 5.19 -9.08
CA GLN A 324 -15.62 4.05 -9.93
C GLN A 324 -14.21 3.51 -9.62
N ARG A 325 -13.67 3.80 -8.41
CA ARG A 325 -12.37 3.31 -7.96
C ARG A 325 -12.49 1.93 -7.34
N ILE A 326 -11.40 1.17 -7.44
CA ILE A 326 -11.30 -0.21 -6.96
C ILE A 326 -10.64 -0.19 -5.59
N TYR A 327 -11.21 -0.96 -4.65
CA TYR A 327 -10.77 -1.07 -3.27
C TYR A 327 -10.72 -2.53 -2.83
N ALA A 328 -10.02 -2.79 -1.74
CA ALA A 328 -10.13 -4.02 -0.97
C ALA A 328 -11.05 -3.77 0.22
N LEU A 329 -12.12 -4.53 0.33
CA LEU A 329 -13.09 -4.47 1.42
C LEU A 329 -12.86 -5.66 2.37
N LYS A 330 -12.26 -5.40 3.54
CA LYS A 330 -12.11 -6.39 4.63
C LYS A 330 -13.35 -6.31 5.50
N THR A 331 -14.09 -7.42 5.58
CA THR A 331 -15.34 -7.54 6.35
C THR A 331 -15.10 -8.41 7.58
N ILE A 332 -15.50 -7.95 8.76
CA ILE A 332 -15.31 -8.63 10.02
C ILE A 332 -16.65 -8.73 10.77
N ARG A 333 -17.00 -9.90 11.31
CA ARG A 333 -18.23 -10.10 12.08
C ARG A 333 -18.05 -9.63 13.52
N LYS A 334 -18.89 -8.72 14.00
CA LYS A 334 -18.85 -8.19 15.38
C LYS A 334 -18.97 -9.29 16.43
N ALA A 335 -19.92 -10.21 16.25
CA ALA A 335 -20.12 -11.34 17.19
C ALA A 335 -18.84 -12.20 17.33
N HIS A 336 -18.10 -12.39 16.23
CA HIS A 336 -16.87 -13.16 16.24
C HIS A 336 -15.73 -12.44 17.00
N ILE A 337 -15.61 -11.12 16.83
CA ILE A 337 -14.63 -10.30 17.56
C ILE A 337 -14.93 -10.30 19.05
N ILE A 338 -16.20 -10.13 19.43
CA ILE A 338 -16.63 -10.13 20.83
C ILE A 338 -16.37 -11.48 21.48
N SER A 339 -16.75 -12.59 20.82
CA SER A 339 -16.57 -13.95 21.36
C SER A 339 -15.10 -14.33 21.58
N ARG A 340 -14.18 -13.69 20.85
CA ARG A 340 -12.72 -13.88 20.96
C ARG A 340 -12.03 -12.81 21.80
N SER A 341 -12.78 -11.86 22.36
CA SER A 341 -12.22 -10.71 23.10
C SER A 341 -11.23 -9.85 22.27
N GLU A 342 -11.46 -9.77 20.94
CA GLU A 342 -10.59 -9.09 19.97
C GLU A 342 -11.06 -7.65 19.63
N VAL A 343 -12.02 -7.12 20.38
CA VAL A 343 -12.57 -5.77 20.14
C VAL A 343 -11.47 -4.71 20.22
N ALA A 344 -10.65 -4.75 21.28
CA ALA A 344 -9.56 -3.79 21.48
C ALA A 344 -8.54 -3.86 20.33
N HIS A 345 -8.15 -5.06 19.89
CA HIS A 345 -7.21 -5.24 18.77
C HIS A 345 -7.78 -4.70 17.45
N THR A 346 -9.07 -4.94 17.19
CA THR A 346 -9.73 -4.44 15.97
C THR A 346 -9.82 -2.90 15.94
N LEU A 347 -10.15 -2.29 17.09
CA LEU A 347 -10.14 -0.83 17.23
C LEU A 347 -8.73 -0.26 17.09
N ALA A 348 -7.73 -0.96 17.62
CA ALA A 348 -6.33 -0.63 17.49
C ALA A 348 -5.87 -0.66 16.04
N GLU A 349 -6.16 -1.72 15.29
CA GLU A 349 -5.88 -1.84 13.84
C GLU A 349 -6.41 -0.62 13.09
N ARG A 350 -7.68 -0.28 13.30
CA ARG A 350 -8.29 0.90 12.69
C ARG A 350 -7.58 2.19 13.08
N SER A 351 -7.24 2.36 14.36
CA SER A 351 -6.57 3.56 14.87
C SER A 351 -5.20 3.75 14.23
N VAL A 352 -4.39 2.70 14.18
CA VAL A 352 -3.07 2.69 13.51
C VAL A 352 -3.20 3.09 12.05
N LEU A 353 -4.02 2.37 11.30
CA LEU A 353 -4.17 2.59 9.86
C LEU A 353 -4.72 3.98 9.53
N SER A 354 -5.53 4.58 10.41
CA SER A 354 -6.09 5.91 10.18
C SER A 354 -5.08 7.06 10.36
N GLN A 355 -3.96 6.82 11.04
CA GLN A 355 -2.96 7.83 11.37
C GLN A 355 -1.66 7.69 10.57
N ILE A 356 -1.35 6.48 10.10
CA ILE A 356 -0.10 6.21 9.39
C ILE A 356 -0.17 6.72 7.94
N ASN A 357 0.87 7.46 7.55
CA ASN A 357 1.13 7.84 6.17
C ASN A 357 2.53 7.38 5.76
N ASN A 358 2.62 6.16 5.22
CA ASN A 358 3.87 5.58 4.73
C ASN A 358 3.62 4.94 3.35
N PRO A 359 4.49 5.13 2.35
CA PRO A 359 4.29 4.62 0.99
C PRO A 359 4.35 3.10 0.88
N PHE A 360 4.88 2.41 1.91
CA PHE A 360 5.06 0.96 1.98
C PHE A 360 4.05 0.28 2.91
N ILE A 361 3.01 0.97 3.31
CA ILE A 361 1.89 0.45 4.10
C ILE A 361 0.60 0.65 3.32
N VAL A 362 -0.26 -0.39 3.29
CA VAL A 362 -1.55 -0.32 2.61
C VAL A 362 -2.41 0.77 3.27
N PRO A 363 -2.84 1.82 2.54
CA PRO A 363 -3.61 2.91 3.11
C PRO A 363 -5.05 2.53 3.41
N LEU A 364 -5.52 2.91 4.59
CA LEU A 364 -6.94 2.88 4.94
C LEU A 364 -7.64 4.07 4.28
N LYS A 365 -8.72 3.79 3.54
CA LYS A 365 -9.53 4.81 2.86
C LYS A 365 -10.75 5.20 3.68
N PHE A 366 -11.51 4.20 4.13
CA PHE A 366 -12.73 4.39 4.90
C PHE A 366 -12.93 3.24 5.89
N THR A 367 -13.72 3.50 6.94
CA THR A 367 -14.39 2.43 7.69
C THR A 367 -15.86 2.78 7.88
N PHE A 368 -16.70 1.76 7.83
CA PHE A 368 -18.12 1.87 8.15
C PHE A 368 -18.60 0.58 8.81
N GLN A 369 -19.83 0.57 9.31
CA GLN A 369 -20.37 -0.60 10.02
C GLN A 369 -21.86 -0.81 9.73
N SER A 370 -22.28 -2.06 9.82
CA SER A 370 -23.67 -2.48 9.93
C SER A 370 -23.96 -2.95 11.37
N PRO A 371 -25.20 -3.31 11.71
CA PRO A 371 -25.51 -3.92 13.00
C PRO A 371 -24.65 -5.16 13.30
N GLU A 372 -24.28 -5.97 12.29
CA GLU A 372 -23.59 -7.26 12.45
C GLU A 372 -22.11 -7.21 12.11
N LYS A 373 -21.64 -6.21 11.33
CA LYS A 373 -20.33 -6.22 10.71
C LYS A 373 -19.58 -4.90 10.81
N LEU A 374 -18.26 -5.01 10.81
CA LEU A 374 -17.31 -3.92 10.60
C LEU A 374 -16.68 -4.07 9.22
N TYR A 375 -16.44 -2.93 8.58
CA TYR A 375 -15.84 -2.87 7.25
C TYR A 375 -14.64 -1.93 7.24
N PHE A 376 -13.52 -2.43 6.72
CA PHE A 376 -12.35 -1.64 6.33
C PHE A 376 -12.32 -1.53 4.81
N VAL A 377 -12.26 -0.34 4.29
CA VAL A 377 -12.02 -0.08 2.87
C VAL A 377 -10.58 0.37 2.70
N LEU A 378 -9.77 -0.48 2.10
CA LEU A 378 -8.34 -0.32 1.90
C LEU A 378 -8.04 -0.09 0.42
N ALA A 379 -6.88 0.47 0.08
CA ALA A 379 -6.43 0.45 -1.31
C ALA A 379 -6.28 -1.00 -1.80
N PHE A 380 -6.71 -1.26 -3.03
CA PHE A 380 -6.52 -2.55 -3.67
C PHE A 380 -5.14 -2.62 -4.33
N VAL A 381 -4.28 -3.48 -3.81
CA VAL A 381 -2.91 -3.69 -4.28
C VAL A 381 -2.86 -5.01 -5.02
N ASN A 382 -2.67 -5.00 -6.33
CA ASN A 382 -2.97 -6.12 -7.22
C ASN A 382 -1.79 -6.90 -7.78
N GLY A 383 -0.58 -6.63 -7.31
CA GLY A 383 0.61 -7.41 -7.69
C GLY A 383 0.75 -8.74 -6.95
N GLY A 384 -0.17 -9.05 -6.01
CA GLY A 384 -0.18 -10.28 -5.22
C GLY A 384 0.74 -10.24 -4.00
N GLU A 385 0.69 -11.32 -3.23
CA GLU A 385 1.52 -11.50 -2.04
C GLU A 385 2.99 -11.77 -2.41
N LEU A 386 3.92 -11.27 -1.60
CA LEU A 386 5.35 -11.60 -1.74
C LEU A 386 5.58 -13.11 -1.67
N PHE A 387 4.78 -13.79 -0.85
CA PHE A 387 4.77 -15.25 -0.74
C PHE A 387 4.54 -15.94 -2.09
N HIS A 388 3.56 -15.48 -2.89
CA HIS A 388 3.28 -16.04 -4.20
C HIS A 388 4.50 -15.96 -5.13
N HIS A 389 5.19 -14.81 -5.14
CA HIS A 389 6.38 -14.61 -5.96
C HIS A 389 7.57 -15.42 -5.46
N LEU A 390 7.79 -15.46 -4.14
CA LEU A 390 8.86 -16.24 -3.54
C LEU A 390 8.66 -17.75 -3.79
N GLN A 391 7.44 -18.25 -3.66
CA GLN A 391 7.10 -19.64 -3.97
C GLN A 391 7.37 -19.99 -5.44
N LYS A 392 7.07 -19.09 -6.36
CA LYS A 392 7.26 -19.30 -7.80
C LYS A 392 8.72 -19.27 -8.21
N GLU A 393 9.50 -18.34 -7.66
CA GLU A 393 10.88 -18.09 -8.04
C GLU A 393 11.90 -18.82 -7.14
N GLN A 394 11.42 -19.42 -6.02
CA GLN A 394 12.17 -20.12 -4.99
C GLN A 394 13.05 -19.20 -4.13
N ARG A 395 13.66 -18.19 -4.70
CA ARG A 395 14.46 -17.18 -4.02
C ARG A 395 14.59 -15.93 -4.88
N PHE A 396 14.93 -14.81 -4.27
CA PHE A 396 15.21 -13.57 -4.98
C PHE A 396 16.71 -13.27 -5.04
N ASP A 397 17.12 -12.50 -6.04
CA ASP A 397 18.47 -11.96 -6.10
C ASP A 397 18.74 -10.95 -4.97
N ILE A 398 20.02 -10.68 -4.72
CA ILE A 398 20.48 -9.83 -3.62
C ILE A 398 19.96 -8.39 -3.72
N ASN A 399 19.82 -7.83 -4.93
CA ASN A 399 19.41 -6.44 -5.12
C ASN A 399 17.91 -6.29 -4.84
N ARG A 400 17.10 -7.22 -5.32
CA ARG A 400 15.66 -7.27 -5.05
C ARG A 400 15.39 -7.51 -3.56
N SER A 401 16.10 -8.44 -2.92
CA SER A 401 15.98 -8.70 -1.48
C SER A 401 16.38 -7.48 -0.65
N ARG A 402 17.49 -6.80 -1.01
CA ARG A 402 17.91 -5.55 -0.38
C ARG A 402 16.87 -4.46 -0.50
N PHE A 403 16.31 -4.30 -1.70
CA PHE A 403 15.30 -3.28 -1.98
C PHE A 403 14.04 -3.47 -1.14
N TYR A 404 13.48 -4.67 -1.13
CA TYR A 404 12.30 -4.98 -0.32
C TYR A 404 12.58 -4.86 1.18
N THR A 405 13.75 -5.32 1.64
CA THR A 405 14.14 -5.16 3.05
C THR A 405 14.26 -3.69 3.45
N ALA A 406 14.78 -2.84 2.56
CA ALA A 406 14.87 -1.39 2.81
C ALA A 406 13.47 -0.74 2.89
N GLU A 407 12.55 -1.12 2.03
CA GLU A 407 11.17 -0.61 2.07
C GLU A 407 10.43 -1.07 3.34
N LEU A 408 10.60 -2.34 3.73
CA LEU A 408 10.05 -2.89 4.98
C LEU A 408 10.63 -2.20 6.21
N LEU A 409 11.93 -1.93 6.21
CA LEU A 409 12.59 -1.19 7.28
C LEU A 409 11.99 0.20 7.46
N CYS A 410 11.68 0.92 6.37
CA CYS A 410 10.98 2.20 6.43
C CYS A 410 9.53 2.06 6.94
N ALA A 411 8.84 0.98 6.60
CA ALA A 411 7.49 0.72 7.11
C ALA A 411 7.49 0.44 8.62
N LEU A 412 8.38 -0.45 9.09
CA LEU A 412 8.52 -0.78 10.51
C LEU A 412 9.00 0.42 11.33
N GLU A 413 9.98 1.20 10.85
CA GLU A 413 10.42 2.44 11.49
C GLU A 413 9.26 3.41 11.71
N CYS A 414 8.42 3.56 10.70
CA CYS A 414 7.22 4.40 10.80
C CYS A 414 6.28 3.89 11.91
N LEU A 415 6.01 2.58 11.98
CA LEU A 415 5.19 1.96 13.01
C LEU A 415 5.79 2.16 14.41
N HIS A 416 7.08 1.91 14.55
CA HIS A 416 7.81 2.10 15.81
C HIS A 416 7.80 3.56 16.29
N GLY A 417 7.82 4.53 15.37
CA GLY A 417 7.65 5.95 15.66
C GLY A 417 6.28 6.30 16.25
N PHE A 418 5.25 5.49 15.97
CA PHE A 418 3.93 5.56 16.59
C PHE A 418 3.77 4.66 17.83
N ASN A 419 4.84 4.09 18.34
CA ASN A 419 4.84 3.13 19.45
C ASN A 419 4.03 1.87 19.15
N VAL A 420 4.04 1.43 17.88
CA VAL A 420 3.35 0.23 17.41
C VAL A 420 4.37 -0.85 17.09
N ILE A 421 4.19 -2.06 17.63
CA ILE A 421 4.92 -3.26 17.25
C ILE A 421 4.04 -4.03 16.26
N TYR A 422 4.58 -4.43 15.12
CA TYR A 422 3.83 -5.08 14.05
C TYR A 422 3.57 -6.57 14.34
N ARG A 423 4.58 -7.33 14.75
CA ARG A 423 4.55 -8.71 15.26
C ARG A 423 4.20 -9.83 14.27
N ASP A 424 3.74 -9.53 13.07
CA ASP A 424 3.33 -10.55 12.07
C ASP A 424 3.96 -10.30 10.70
N LEU A 425 5.25 -9.92 10.68
CA LEU A 425 5.98 -9.75 9.42
C LEU A 425 6.29 -11.12 8.81
N LYS A 426 5.70 -11.38 7.64
CA LYS A 426 5.85 -12.59 6.84
C LYS A 426 5.50 -12.32 5.39
N PRO A 427 5.91 -13.15 4.42
CA PRO A 427 5.68 -12.91 2.99
C PRO A 427 4.20 -12.80 2.59
N GLU A 428 3.28 -13.45 3.32
CA GLU A 428 1.84 -13.38 3.10
C GLU A 428 1.24 -12.01 3.43
N ASN A 429 1.85 -11.28 4.38
CA ASN A 429 1.39 -9.95 4.80
C ASN A 429 2.05 -8.80 4.03
N ILE A 430 2.79 -9.10 2.98
CA ILE A 430 3.45 -8.14 2.12
C ILE A 430 2.89 -8.29 0.72
N LEU A 431 2.23 -7.25 0.23
CA LEU A 431 1.73 -7.19 -1.15
C LEU A 431 2.73 -6.44 -2.04
N LEU A 432 2.73 -6.72 -3.32
CA LEU A 432 3.41 -5.93 -4.33
C LEU A 432 2.41 -5.05 -5.06
N ASP A 433 2.73 -3.77 -5.26
CA ASP A 433 1.96 -2.94 -6.17
C ASP A 433 2.39 -3.19 -7.62
N TYR A 434 1.64 -2.66 -8.58
CA TYR A 434 1.90 -2.85 -10.02
C TYR A 434 3.32 -2.41 -10.45
N SER A 435 3.91 -1.46 -9.74
CA SER A 435 5.25 -0.94 -10.05
C SER A 435 6.38 -1.74 -9.39
N GLY A 436 6.03 -2.70 -8.53
CA GLY A 436 6.99 -3.57 -7.86
C GLY A 436 7.44 -3.11 -6.48
N HIS A 437 6.83 -2.04 -5.93
CA HIS A 437 7.03 -1.64 -4.54
C HIS A 437 6.19 -2.48 -3.59
N ILE A 438 6.68 -2.68 -2.36
CA ILE A 438 5.93 -3.41 -1.34
C ILE A 438 4.79 -2.57 -0.74
N ALA A 439 3.82 -3.26 -0.17
CA ALA A 439 2.77 -2.68 0.66
C ALA A 439 2.45 -3.65 1.81
N LEU A 440 2.86 -3.29 3.02
CA LEU A 440 2.59 -4.05 4.23
C LEU A 440 1.10 -3.98 4.56
N CYS A 441 0.47 -5.12 4.81
CA CYS A 441 -0.96 -5.25 5.12
C CYS A 441 -1.17 -6.09 6.38
N ASP A 442 -2.41 -6.26 6.80
CA ASP A 442 -2.87 -7.02 7.97
C ASP A 442 -2.23 -6.59 9.31
N PHE A 443 -2.93 -5.69 10.00
CA PHE A 443 -2.51 -5.12 11.29
C PHE A 443 -3.24 -5.73 12.49
N GLY A 444 -3.91 -6.87 12.30
CA GLY A 444 -4.72 -7.55 13.32
C GLY A 444 -3.94 -8.04 14.53
N LEU A 445 -2.62 -8.20 14.41
CA LEU A 445 -1.75 -8.62 15.52
C LEU A 445 -0.88 -7.48 16.09
N CYS A 446 -1.07 -6.23 15.67
CA CYS A 446 -0.29 -5.10 16.18
C CYS A 446 -0.51 -4.86 17.67
N LYS A 447 0.53 -4.41 18.36
CA LYS A 447 0.46 -3.92 19.75
C LYS A 447 0.69 -2.42 19.76
N LEU A 448 -0.24 -1.70 20.40
CA LEU A 448 -0.18 -0.24 20.53
C LEU A 448 0.45 0.19 21.84
N ASP A 449 0.80 1.49 21.91
CA ASP A 449 1.24 2.22 23.10
C ASP A 449 2.45 1.58 23.80
N MET A 450 3.32 0.94 23.01
CA MET A 450 4.55 0.33 23.47
C MET A 450 5.68 1.38 23.48
N LYS A 451 5.85 2.08 24.59
CA LYS A 451 7.01 2.95 24.82
C LYS A 451 8.29 2.09 24.87
N ASP A 452 9.45 2.72 24.76
CA ASP A 452 10.72 2.00 24.61
C ASP A 452 11.05 1.10 25.80
N GLU A 453 10.54 1.41 27.00
CA GLU A 453 10.73 0.63 28.21
C GLU A 453 9.64 -0.44 28.45
N ASP A 454 8.54 -0.38 27.70
CA ASP A 454 7.40 -1.27 27.90
C ASP A 454 7.66 -2.66 27.32
N ARG A 455 7.22 -3.70 28.05
CA ARG A 455 7.28 -5.09 27.59
C ARG A 455 5.89 -5.70 27.54
N THR A 456 5.65 -6.55 26.54
CA THR A 456 4.41 -7.32 26.39
C THR A 456 4.72 -8.81 26.37
N ASN A 457 3.77 -9.63 26.88
CA ASN A 457 3.91 -11.09 26.96
C ASN A 457 2.90 -11.84 26.08
N THR A 458 2.15 -11.14 25.23
CA THR A 458 1.16 -11.78 24.38
C THR A 458 1.85 -12.68 23.36
N PHE A 459 1.63 -14.00 23.47
CA PHE A 459 2.15 -14.97 22.51
C PHE A 459 1.33 -14.93 21.23
N CYS A 460 1.90 -14.44 20.13
CA CYS A 460 1.26 -14.36 18.83
C CYS A 460 2.31 -14.31 17.71
N GLY A 461 1.90 -14.56 16.49
CA GLY A 461 2.73 -14.58 15.31
C GLY A 461 2.78 -15.94 14.63
N THR A 462 3.48 -16.02 13.53
CA THR A 462 3.68 -17.24 12.74
C THR A 462 4.91 -17.99 13.26
N PRO A 463 4.84 -19.28 13.57
CA PRO A 463 5.90 -20.04 14.26
C PRO A 463 7.31 -19.84 13.71
N GLU A 464 7.49 -19.85 12.39
CA GLU A 464 8.78 -19.75 11.70
C GLU A 464 9.48 -18.40 11.90
N TYR A 465 8.71 -17.37 12.28
CA TYR A 465 9.14 -15.98 12.42
C TYR A 465 9.24 -15.52 13.87
N LEU A 466 8.88 -16.40 14.85
CA LEU A 466 8.89 -16.02 16.25
C LEU A 466 10.31 -15.72 16.76
N ALA A 467 10.45 -14.59 17.43
CA ALA A 467 11.71 -14.24 18.10
C ALA A 467 11.93 -15.10 19.37
N PRO A 468 13.18 -15.41 19.74
CA PRO A 468 13.50 -16.25 20.90
C PRO A 468 12.84 -15.78 22.20
N GLU A 469 12.80 -14.48 22.46
CA GLU A 469 12.21 -13.90 23.66
C GLU A 469 10.69 -14.13 23.78
N LEU A 470 9.97 -14.30 22.65
CA LEU A 470 8.56 -14.69 22.69
C LEU A 470 8.40 -16.16 23.13
N LEU A 471 9.26 -17.04 22.61
CA LEU A 471 9.25 -18.46 22.98
C LEU A 471 9.62 -18.69 24.46
N LEU A 472 10.49 -17.82 25.00
CA LEU A 472 10.92 -17.88 26.40
C LEU A 472 9.95 -17.17 27.36
N GLY A 473 8.93 -16.44 26.86
CA GLY A 473 7.99 -15.71 27.71
C GLY A 473 8.64 -14.57 28.54
N GLN A 474 9.77 -14.02 28.07
CA GLN A 474 10.56 -13.04 28.82
C GLN A 474 10.05 -11.59 28.71
N GLY A 475 8.94 -11.38 28.02
CA GLY A 475 8.49 -10.06 27.62
C GLY A 475 9.35 -9.48 26.50
N TYR A 476 8.74 -8.81 25.56
CA TYR A 476 9.41 -8.33 24.34
C TYR A 476 9.04 -6.88 24.01
N THR A 477 9.88 -6.27 23.20
CA THR A 477 9.79 -4.87 22.76
C THR A 477 9.70 -4.80 21.23
N LYS A 478 9.84 -3.59 20.66
CA LYS A 478 9.93 -3.34 19.22
C LYS A 478 11.00 -4.18 18.50
N THR A 479 12.00 -4.67 19.21
CA THR A 479 13.13 -5.44 18.66
C THR A 479 12.72 -6.78 18.03
N VAL A 480 11.53 -7.33 18.36
CA VAL A 480 11.01 -8.53 17.71
C VAL A 480 10.77 -8.34 16.21
N ASP A 481 10.39 -7.14 15.78
CA ASP A 481 10.19 -6.83 14.36
C ASP A 481 11.53 -6.83 13.59
N TRP A 482 12.66 -6.53 14.25
CA TRP A 482 13.99 -6.63 13.63
C TRP A 482 14.45 -8.08 13.47
N TRP A 483 14.09 -8.94 14.40
CA TRP A 483 14.29 -10.39 14.25
C TRP A 483 13.51 -10.92 13.05
N THR A 484 12.20 -10.61 12.96
CA THR A 484 11.36 -11.08 11.85
C THR A 484 11.80 -10.50 10.51
N LEU A 485 12.33 -9.26 10.46
CA LEU A 485 12.94 -8.69 9.26
C LEU A 485 14.18 -9.49 8.83
N GLY A 486 14.99 -9.94 9.80
CA GLY A 486 16.14 -10.82 9.54
C GLY A 486 15.72 -12.19 9.00
N VAL A 487 14.69 -12.82 9.59
CA VAL A 487 14.14 -14.10 9.10
C VAL A 487 13.65 -13.96 7.66
N LEU A 488 12.90 -12.90 7.37
CA LEU A 488 12.37 -12.64 6.02
C LEU A 488 13.48 -12.37 4.98
N LEU A 489 14.49 -11.59 5.34
CA LEU A 489 15.64 -11.37 4.43
C LEU A 489 16.37 -12.68 4.14
N TYR A 490 16.59 -13.51 5.16
CA TYR A 490 17.19 -14.82 4.98
C TYR A 490 16.34 -15.68 4.04
N GLU A 491 15.03 -15.75 4.25
CA GLU A 491 14.12 -16.51 3.39
C GLU A 491 14.08 -15.98 1.95
N MET A 492 14.07 -14.68 1.74
CA MET A 492 14.14 -14.11 0.39
C MET A 492 15.42 -14.52 -0.37
N LEU A 493 16.55 -14.63 0.32
CA LEU A 493 17.85 -15.00 -0.28
C LEU A 493 18.01 -16.49 -0.48
N THR A 494 17.45 -17.33 0.40
CA THR A 494 17.72 -18.78 0.44
C THR A 494 16.53 -19.65 0.05
N GLY A 495 15.30 -19.10 0.12
CA GLY A 495 14.05 -19.80 -0.18
C GLY A 495 13.36 -20.44 1.03
N LEU A 496 13.99 -20.48 2.19
CA LEU A 496 13.42 -21.01 3.44
C LEU A 496 13.85 -20.16 4.64
N PRO A 497 13.03 -20.08 5.70
CA PRO A 497 13.41 -19.46 6.97
C PRO A 497 14.66 -20.14 7.59
N PRO A 498 15.49 -19.39 8.37
CA PRO A 498 16.79 -19.88 8.84
C PRO A 498 16.75 -21.08 9.79
N PHE A 499 15.63 -21.27 10.48
CA PHE A 499 15.44 -22.31 11.51
C PHE A 499 14.27 -23.22 11.20
N TYR A 500 13.88 -23.31 9.92
CA TYR A 500 12.71 -24.09 9.49
C TYR A 500 12.83 -25.58 9.87
N ASP A 501 11.74 -26.15 10.38
CA ASP A 501 11.53 -27.56 10.55
C ASP A 501 10.04 -27.90 10.39
N GLU A 502 9.70 -29.09 9.88
CA GLU A 502 8.32 -29.55 9.77
C GLU A 502 7.69 -29.78 11.17
N ASN A 503 8.52 -30.18 12.14
CA ASN A 503 8.12 -30.32 13.53
C ASN A 503 8.25 -28.98 14.26
N THR A 504 7.14 -28.41 14.69
CA THR A 504 7.09 -27.11 15.38
C THR A 504 7.97 -27.06 16.63
N ASN A 505 8.02 -28.15 17.43
CA ASN A 505 8.84 -28.19 18.65
C ASN A 505 10.33 -28.18 18.31
N GLU A 506 10.71 -28.92 17.27
CA GLU A 506 12.09 -28.93 16.78
C GLU A 506 12.47 -27.56 16.19
N MET A 507 11.58 -26.92 15.46
CA MET A 507 11.75 -25.56 14.97
C MET A 507 11.97 -24.57 16.13
N TYR A 508 11.16 -24.64 17.20
CA TYR A 508 11.37 -23.80 18.40
C TYR A 508 12.73 -24.07 19.06
N ARG A 509 13.16 -25.34 19.17
CA ARG A 509 14.49 -25.68 19.64
C ARG A 509 15.57 -25.03 18.78
N LYS A 510 15.42 -25.12 17.45
CA LYS A 510 16.36 -24.49 16.51
C LYS A 510 16.41 -22.98 16.65
N ILE A 511 15.27 -22.30 16.74
CA ILE A 511 15.20 -20.85 17.00
C ILE A 511 15.98 -20.49 18.27
N LEU A 512 15.83 -21.27 19.33
CA LEU A 512 16.46 -20.98 20.62
C LEU A 512 17.97 -21.27 20.67
N SER A 513 18.45 -22.30 19.97
CA SER A 513 19.82 -22.80 20.22
C SER A 513 20.64 -23.14 18.97
N GLU A 514 20.02 -23.37 17.80
CA GLU A 514 20.75 -23.79 16.60
C GLU A 514 21.66 -22.67 16.07
N PRO A 515 22.92 -22.93 15.72
CA PRO A 515 23.75 -21.95 15.02
C PRO A 515 23.12 -21.51 13.70
N LEU A 516 23.32 -20.24 13.34
CA LEU A 516 22.87 -19.72 12.05
C LEU A 516 23.79 -20.21 10.94
N HIS A 517 23.24 -20.98 10.02
CA HIS A 517 23.94 -21.51 8.85
C HIS A 517 23.69 -20.66 7.62
N PHE A 518 24.68 -20.52 6.76
CA PHE A 518 24.59 -19.79 5.51
C PHE A 518 25.05 -20.65 4.34
N PRO A 519 24.35 -20.58 3.20
CA PRO A 519 24.88 -21.12 1.95
C PRO A 519 26.11 -20.30 1.50
N GLY A 520 26.70 -20.68 0.38
CA GLY A 520 27.89 -20.03 -0.17
C GLY A 520 27.71 -18.52 -0.44
N PRO A 521 28.82 -17.78 -0.58
CA PRO A 521 28.84 -16.33 -0.74
C PRO A 521 28.15 -15.84 -2.03
N GLU A 522 27.97 -16.71 -3.00
CA GLU A 522 27.22 -16.45 -4.24
C GLU A 522 25.71 -16.28 -3.98
N ILE A 523 25.18 -16.82 -2.88
CA ILE A 523 23.78 -16.70 -2.44
C ILE A 523 23.67 -15.64 -1.35
N VAL A 524 24.52 -15.74 -0.32
CA VAL A 524 24.53 -14.80 0.81
C VAL A 524 25.91 -14.11 0.88
N PRO A 525 26.06 -12.96 0.22
CA PRO A 525 27.31 -12.19 0.24
C PRO A 525 27.72 -11.77 1.66
N PRO A 526 29.01 -11.46 1.91
CA PRO A 526 29.51 -11.13 3.24
C PRO A 526 28.74 -9.99 3.95
N SER A 527 28.33 -8.95 3.22
CA SER A 527 27.53 -7.85 3.80
C SER A 527 26.13 -8.28 4.24
N ALA A 528 25.49 -9.20 3.49
CA ALA A 528 24.21 -9.78 3.87
C ALA A 528 24.36 -10.71 5.08
N LYS A 529 25.42 -11.53 5.09
CA LYS A 529 25.75 -12.42 6.21
C LYS A 529 25.95 -11.65 7.50
N ASP A 530 26.70 -10.54 7.45
CA ASP A 530 26.93 -9.69 8.64
C ASP A 530 25.62 -9.08 9.14
N LEU A 531 24.80 -8.49 8.26
CA LEU A 531 23.50 -7.95 8.61
C LEU A 531 22.59 -9.00 9.26
N LEU A 532 22.48 -10.18 8.63
CA LEU A 532 21.65 -11.28 9.12
C LEU A 532 22.12 -11.78 10.49
N THR A 533 23.44 -11.92 10.69
CA THR A 533 24.02 -12.34 11.97
C THR A 533 23.67 -11.36 13.09
N ARG A 534 23.65 -10.07 12.79
CA ARG A 534 23.32 -9.03 13.77
C ARG A 534 21.81 -8.88 14.02
N LEU A 535 20.97 -9.01 12.98
CA LEU A 535 19.50 -8.97 13.15
C LEU A 535 18.99 -10.23 13.87
N LEU A 536 19.58 -11.40 13.61
CA LEU A 536 19.21 -12.68 14.23
C LEU A 536 20.01 -12.94 15.52
N ASN A 537 20.38 -11.87 16.23
CA ASN A 537 20.94 -12.01 17.58
C ASN A 537 19.82 -12.37 18.56
N ARG A 538 20.02 -13.47 19.31
CA ARG A 538 19.05 -14.00 20.27
C ARG A 538 18.86 -13.10 21.50
N LYS A 539 19.83 -12.23 21.79
CA LYS A 539 19.73 -11.25 22.84
C LYS A 539 19.14 -9.95 22.28
N PRO A 540 17.92 -9.56 22.66
CA PRO A 540 17.24 -8.40 22.06
C PRO A 540 17.99 -7.08 22.23
N ASP A 541 18.68 -6.92 23.36
CA ASP A 541 19.50 -5.75 23.71
C ASP A 541 20.80 -5.62 22.89
N GLN A 542 21.28 -6.73 22.32
CA GLN A 542 22.45 -6.80 21.44
C GLN A 542 22.07 -6.94 19.96
N ARG A 543 20.79 -7.06 19.67
CA ARG A 543 20.27 -7.17 18.31
C ARG A 543 20.41 -5.83 17.60
N LEU A 544 20.87 -5.85 16.34
CA LEU A 544 20.96 -4.63 15.54
C LEU A 544 19.56 -3.98 15.43
N GLY A 545 19.48 -2.68 15.67
CA GLY A 545 18.23 -1.94 15.79
C GLY A 545 17.69 -1.83 17.21
N ALA A 546 18.39 -2.36 18.24
CA ALA A 546 18.01 -2.20 19.63
C ALA A 546 17.88 -0.72 20.04
N ASN A 547 18.74 0.15 19.49
CA ASN A 547 18.70 1.60 19.70
C ASN A 547 17.98 2.36 18.57
N GLY A 548 17.24 1.64 17.70
CA GLY A 548 16.42 2.21 16.64
C GLY A 548 16.82 1.81 15.24
N ALA A 549 15.94 2.09 14.28
CA ALA A 549 16.10 1.73 12.87
C ALA A 549 17.33 2.35 12.20
N SER A 550 17.84 3.47 12.72
CA SER A 550 19.04 4.16 12.20
C SER A 550 20.29 3.28 12.21
N GLU A 551 20.44 2.39 13.21
CA GLU A 551 21.55 1.43 13.26
C GLU A 551 21.51 0.46 12.06
N ILE A 552 20.31 -0.01 11.71
CA ILE A 552 20.12 -0.93 10.58
C ILE A 552 20.34 -0.18 9.26
N LYS A 553 19.81 1.04 9.13
CA LYS A 553 19.98 1.88 7.95
C LYS A 553 21.44 2.22 7.65
N ALA A 554 22.27 2.38 8.68
CA ALA A 554 23.69 2.67 8.56
C ALA A 554 24.54 1.45 8.16
N HIS A 555 23.96 0.24 8.15
CA HIS A 555 24.71 -0.98 7.86
C HIS A 555 25.21 -1.01 6.39
N PRO A 556 26.46 -1.47 6.10
CA PRO A 556 27.04 -1.51 4.77
C PRO A 556 26.20 -2.22 3.70
N PHE A 557 25.33 -3.14 4.09
CA PHE A 557 24.39 -3.81 3.18
C PHE A 557 23.49 -2.82 2.44
N PHE A 558 23.17 -1.69 3.05
CA PHE A 558 22.29 -0.66 2.50
C PHE A 558 23.02 0.56 1.93
N HIS A 559 24.33 0.52 1.77
CA HIS A 559 25.12 1.68 1.32
C HIS A 559 24.66 2.29 -0.02
N SER A 560 24.05 1.46 -0.89
CA SER A 560 23.50 1.90 -2.19
C SER A 560 22.10 2.53 -2.10
N ILE A 561 21.49 2.54 -0.91
CA ILE A 561 20.12 3.04 -0.70
C ILE A 561 20.16 4.48 -0.21
N ASP A 562 19.60 5.39 -1.00
CA ASP A 562 19.23 6.74 -0.56
C ASP A 562 17.82 6.68 0.05
N TRP A 563 17.75 6.73 1.37
CA TRP A 563 16.50 6.57 2.14
C TRP A 563 15.45 7.63 1.80
N ARG A 564 15.88 8.86 1.47
CA ARG A 564 14.96 9.93 1.06
C ARG A 564 14.33 9.64 -0.29
N LYS A 565 15.14 9.19 -1.26
CA LYS A 565 14.63 8.77 -2.58
C LYS A 565 13.73 7.54 -2.46
N LEU A 566 14.06 6.61 -1.56
CA LEU A 566 13.25 5.41 -1.31
C LEU A 566 11.86 5.79 -0.81
N LEU A 567 11.77 6.61 0.25
CA LEU A 567 10.49 7.09 0.80
C LEU A 567 9.67 7.91 -0.22
N GLN A 568 10.33 8.58 -1.15
CA GLN A 568 9.68 9.29 -2.25
C GLN A 568 9.32 8.38 -3.43
N ARG A 569 9.54 7.05 -3.34
CA ARG A 569 9.33 6.09 -4.43
C ARG A 569 9.99 6.52 -5.74
N LYS A 570 11.19 7.10 -5.67
CA LYS A 570 11.99 7.55 -6.83
C LYS A 570 12.89 6.47 -7.41
N TYR A 571 12.96 5.30 -6.78
CA TYR A 571 13.60 4.13 -7.36
C TYR A 571 12.61 3.43 -8.29
N GLU A 572 13.11 2.94 -9.41
CA GLU A 572 12.38 2.04 -10.30
C GLU A 572 12.70 0.60 -9.86
N PRO A 573 11.73 -0.17 -9.36
CA PRO A 573 11.96 -1.56 -8.98
C PRO A 573 12.39 -2.41 -10.17
N THR A 574 13.34 -3.31 -9.95
CA THR A 574 13.84 -4.24 -10.98
C THR A 574 12.81 -5.31 -11.37
N PHE A 575 11.89 -5.61 -10.46
CA PHE A 575 10.79 -6.54 -10.69
C PHE A 575 9.46 -5.81 -10.67
N LYS A 576 8.64 -6.07 -11.67
CA LYS A 576 7.24 -5.63 -11.73
C LYS A 576 6.33 -6.84 -11.87
N PRO A 577 5.31 -6.97 -11.01
CA PRO A 577 4.34 -8.05 -11.16
C PRO A 577 3.56 -7.90 -12.47
N ASN A 578 3.10 -9.03 -13.00
CA ASN A 578 2.26 -9.01 -14.18
C ASN A 578 0.85 -8.55 -13.82
N VAL A 579 0.55 -7.30 -14.13
CA VAL A 579 -0.75 -6.66 -13.90
C VAL A 579 -1.22 -6.04 -15.21
N THR A 580 -2.44 -6.37 -15.64
CA THR A 580 -3.01 -5.85 -16.88
C THR A 580 -3.79 -4.55 -16.69
N ASP A 581 -4.55 -4.45 -15.62
CA ASP A 581 -5.35 -3.27 -15.26
C ASP A 581 -5.67 -3.25 -13.75
N ALA A 582 -6.43 -2.25 -13.32
CA ALA A 582 -6.80 -2.08 -11.91
C ALA A 582 -7.75 -3.18 -11.37
N LEU A 583 -8.41 -3.93 -12.23
CA LEU A 583 -9.32 -5.03 -11.87
C LEU A 583 -8.60 -6.39 -11.85
N ASP A 584 -7.35 -6.43 -12.29
CA ASP A 584 -6.60 -7.67 -12.42
C ASP A 584 -6.43 -8.37 -11.06
N THR A 585 -6.80 -9.64 -11.02
CA THR A 585 -6.68 -10.51 -9.84
C THR A 585 -5.88 -11.78 -10.12
N ASN A 586 -5.10 -11.82 -11.21
CA ASN A 586 -4.35 -13.01 -11.61
C ASN A 586 -3.25 -13.41 -10.62
N ASN A 587 -2.79 -12.44 -9.81
CA ASN A 587 -1.78 -12.68 -8.77
C ASN A 587 -2.38 -13.13 -7.42
N PHE A 588 -3.69 -13.38 -7.35
CA PHE A 588 -4.38 -13.91 -6.19
C PHE A 588 -4.75 -15.37 -6.40
N ASP A 589 -4.90 -16.13 -5.31
CA ASP A 589 -5.23 -17.55 -5.37
C ASP A 589 -6.60 -17.75 -6.04
N LYS A 590 -6.64 -18.68 -6.99
CA LYS A 590 -7.86 -19.03 -7.71
C LYS A 590 -8.92 -19.65 -6.80
N GLU A 591 -8.53 -20.26 -5.69
CA GLU A 591 -9.46 -20.77 -4.69
C GLU A 591 -10.37 -19.65 -4.16
N PHE A 592 -9.83 -18.46 -3.93
CA PHE A 592 -10.61 -17.30 -3.50
C PHE A 592 -11.33 -16.62 -4.66
N THR A 593 -10.63 -16.38 -5.77
CA THR A 593 -11.16 -15.56 -6.88
C THR A 593 -12.27 -16.24 -7.69
N GLN A 594 -12.48 -17.53 -7.51
CA GLN A 594 -13.60 -18.28 -8.09
C GLN A 594 -14.84 -18.30 -7.19
N GLU A 595 -14.72 -17.88 -5.92
CA GLU A 595 -15.84 -17.79 -5.02
C GLU A 595 -16.77 -16.63 -5.41
N ALA A 596 -18.09 -16.85 -5.30
CA ALA A 596 -19.07 -15.80 -5.55
C ALA A 596 -18.90 -14.63 -4.55
N PRO A 597 -18.72 -13.40 -5.04
CA PRO A 597 -18.59 -12.24 -4.17
C PRO A 597 -19.96 -11.90 -3.56
N ALA A 598 -20.12 -12.18 -2.29
CA ALA A 598 -21.33 -11.85 -1.55
C ALA A 598 -20.98 -11.37 -0.14
N ASP A 599 -21.70 -10.35 0.31
CA ASP A 599 -21.70 -9.98 1.72
C ASP A 599 -22.49 -11.04 2.49
N SER A 600 -21.77 -11.97 3.13
CA SER A 600 -22.35 -13.16 3.75
C SER A 600 -23.48 -12.79 4.71
N TYR A 601 -24.63 -13.43 4.58
CA TYR A 601 -25.69 -13.34 5.58
C TYR A 601 -25.18 -13.80 6.96
N VAL A 602 -25.57 -13.13 8.01
CA VAL A 602 -25.21 -13.47 9.39
C VAL A 602 -26.45 -13.97 10.10
N ASP A 603 -26.49 -15.32 10.30
CA ASP A 603 -27.48 -15.91 11.16
C ASP A 603 -27.16 -15.62 12.63
N GLY A 604 -28.15 -15.29 13.42
CA GLY A 604 -28.01 -15.11 14.87
C GLY A 604 -28.78 -13.91 15.40
N PRO A 605 -28.91 -13.82 16.72
CA PRO A 605 -29.58 -12.69 17.36
C PRO A 605 -28.79 -11.39 17.12
N VAL A 606 -29.51 -10.29 16.93
CA VAL A 606 -28.91 -8.96 16.86
C VAL A 606 -28.17 -8.67 18.17
N LEU A 607 -26.94 -8.17 18.06
CA LEU A 607 -26.14 -7.80 19.22
C LEU A 607 -26.87 -6.76 20.08
N SER A 608 -26.80 -6.91 21.41
CA SER A 608 -27.37 -5.97 22.35
C SER A 608 -26.84 -4.56 22.17
N GLN A 609 -27.59 -3.56 22.60
CA GLN A 609 -27.17 -2.16 22.51
C GLN A 609 -25.82 -1.90 23.21
N THR A 610 -25.58 -2.52 24.36
CA THR A 610 -24.30 -2.45 25.09
C THR A 610 -23.14 -2.99 24.28
N MET A 611 -23.33 -4.12 23.56
CA MET A 611 -22.31 -4.67 22.66
C MET A 611 -22.08 -3.76 21.45
N GLN A 612 -23.12 -3.14 20.90
CA GLN A 612 -22.99 -2.18 19.79
C GLN A 612 -22.21 -0.92 20.19
N GLN A 613 -22.37 -0.46 21.43
CA GLN A 613 -21.66 0.71 21.98
C GLN A 613 -20.12 0.54 21.95
N GLN A 614 -19.62 -0.68 22.05
CA GLN A 614 -18.17 -0.96 21.95
C GLN A 614 -17.56 -0.52 20.61
N PHE A 615 -18.38 -0.39 19.57
CA PHE A 615 -17.96 0.04 18.23
C PHE A 615 -18.33 1.50 17.92
N THR A 616 -18.69 2.29 18.94
CA THR A 616 -18.95 3.73 18.78
C THR A 616 -17.70 4.42 18.22
N GLY A 617 -17.89 5.30 17.22
CA GLY A 617 -16.75 5.98 16.57
C GLY A 617 -16.01 5.13 15.53
N TRP A 618 -16.49 3.94 15.21
CA TRP A 618 -15.88 3.07 14.20
C TRP A 618 -15.79 3.73 12.82
N SER A 619 -16.84 4.41 12.39
CA SER A 619 -16.89 5.00 11.04
C SER A 619 -15.85 6.11 10.87
N TYR A 620 -15.04 5.98 9.82
CA TYR A 620 -13.97 6.90 9.48
C TYR A 620 -14.09 7.32 8.02
N ASN A 621 -14.11 8.61 7.80
CA ASN A 621 -14.23 9.22 6.48
C ASN A 621 -13.56 10.60 6.45
N ARG A 622 -12.40 10.73 7.11
CA ARG A 622 -11.68 12.01 7.18
C ARG A 622 -10.28 11.85 6.63
N PRO A 623 -9.82 12.78 5.77
CA PRO A 623 -8.41 12.87 5.46
C PRO A 623 -7.64 13.24 6.74
N VAL A 624 -6.56 12.54 6.99
CA VAL A 624 -5.60 12.86 8.03
C VAL A 624 -4.43 13.57 7.36
N ALA A 625 -4.04 14.74 7.84
CA ALA A 625 -2.81 15.37 7.40
C ALA A 625 -1.66 14.40 7.66
N GLY A 626 -0.84 14.15 6.65
CA GLY A 626 0.36 13.33 6.82
C GLY A 626 1.21 13.92 7.94
N LEU A 627 1.51 13.12 8.96
CA LEU A 627 2.46 13.50 9.99
C LEU A 627 3.85 13.53 9.36
N GLY A 628 4.25 14.72 8.90
CA GLY A 628 5.64 15.05 8.72
C GLY A 628 6.24 15.32 10.11
N ASP A 629 7.33 14.64 10.41
CA ASP A 629 8.28 14.93 11.49
C ASP A 629 7.72 15.58 12.77
N GLY A 630 7.04 14.80 13.60
CA GLY A 630 6.65 15.23 14.92
C GLY A 630 6.05 14.07 15.69
N GLY A 631 6.82 13.51 16.63
CA GLY A 631 6.41 12.42 17.50
C GLY A 631 5.08 12.70 18.22
N GLY A 632 3.99 12.28 17.59
CA GLY A 632 2.66 12.31 18.19
C GLY A 632 2.26 10.91 18.61
N SER A 633 2.17 10.70 19.92
CA SER A 633 1.59 9.50 20.50
C SER A 633 0.15 9.29 20.02
N ILE A 634 -0.21 8.07 19.67
CA ILE A 634 -1.60 7.67 19.39
C ILE A 634 -2.38 7.89 20.68
N LYS A 635 -3.38 8.79 20.66
CA LYS A 635 -4.23 9.00 21.82
C LYS A 635 -5.05 7.76 22.11
N ASP A 636 -5.02 7.33 23.37
CA ASP A 636 -5.73 6.18 23.90
C ASP A 636 -7.23 6.20 23.53
N PRO A 637 -7.77 5.14 22.93
CA PRO A 637 -9.21 5.02 22.66
C PRO A 637 -10.07 4.99 23.94
N SER A 638 -9.50 4.73 25.11
CA SER A 638 -10.21 4.70 26.39
C SER A 638 -10.62 6.09 26.92
N ALA A 639 -10.10 7.18 26.35
CA ALA A 639 -10.45 8.55 26.73
C ALA A 639 -11.77 9.07 26.17
N ILE A 640 -12.52 8.26 25.40
CA ILE A 640 -13.85 8.62 24.88
C ILE A 640 -14.91 7.88 25.70
N GLY A 641 -15.09 8.29 26.96
CA GLY A 641 -16.12 7.62 27.76
C GLY A 641 -16.32 8.08 29.20
N SER A 642 -16.05 9.32 29.54
CA SER A 642 -16.56 9.91 30.76
C SER A 642 -17.40 11.16 30.45
N VAL A 643 -18.61 10.94 29.97
CA VAL A 643 -19.67 11.94 30.13
C VAL A 643 -20.26 11.66 31.52
N GLN A 644 -19.89 12.48 32.47
CA GLN A 644 -20.54 12.56 33.75
C GLN A 644 -22.01 12.95 33.56
N ASP A 645 -22.88 12.17 34.18
CA ASP A 645 -24.26 12.53 34.48
C ASP A 645 -24.36 13.94 35.10
N ARG A 646 -25.13 14.79 34.48
CA ARG A 646 -25.99 15.81 35.11
C ARG A 646 -27.23 16.02 34.25
#